data_ff6a85f7650d48191747a1ec87f433da
#
_entry.id   ff6a85f7650d48191747a1ec87f433da
#
_cell.length_a   1.000
_cell.length_b   1.000
_cell.length_c   1.000
_cell.angle_alpha   90.00
_cell.angle_beta   90.00
_cell.angle_gamma   90.00
#
_symmetry.space_group_name_H-M   'P 1'
#
loop_
_entity.id
_entity.type
_entity.pdbx_description
1 polymer ?
#
loop_
_entity_poly.entity_id
_entity_poly.type
_entity_poly.pdbx_seq_one_letter_code
_entity_poly.pdbx_strand_id
1 'polypeptide(L)'
;MKYCMAIGLLGSMTLQAMAQYTGKVFVDENRNGLLDEGEKRLHRVSVSDGLNVVQTDSNGAYQLPGHSRMHFLFITTPSGYKTDNAYYYRIENGRTEYDFPVYPCYGGIQADGSHRFIHISDTEIRGKEGNQAGVDNLRDYSANEKIAFIVHTGDICYESGLNSHIGLLNTALMEDTQIFYGIGNHDLVKGAYGEELFEKLYGPVFYSFDVGNTHYIMTPMLHGDYLPEYTKEDVYRWMKNDLAYVGKEKSIIVFNHSLPEDTVAFKYGISDTEYIDLPAMGLKAWLYGHWHVNHVHKHKVTGVYTICTSTPACGGIDHAPSAFRVLTVDTEGNVASEFRYSYLSPSLHIVSLENGQLPTLPSGKIPLSVNAYSTVSPIRSMRYWCESEGKKVLSSNLLKRQSDFNWYAEIPLLSQWEHRQLTVIVEAFFNNGEVRRCRRSFFYEKPERKQLPLRLSWIKNVGASIFMSAPLVYRKRLFTASVDDNESGKAAVVCMDAQNGTVCWRYSLRGSVRSSIAIADGLVFAQDVHGYIYAIQAETGTLVWEKKLNIGVLPPLNDGLVAASDVVYAGTGKSLCALKAATGELIWKNEAWSRGEGCVATLSLGRNILIGHANWKGLYANNAVNGELLWENKDAELKYRSASVAWEGENLYLLSSRSFFILNSKNGEVIVRKKMNCSVDVNSTPLITESEIIFGTAANGVIALDKQTLEEKWNFKTNPALIYTSPYSKPSSSTVETSPVLVGDTVFFGASDGILYALNRISGKLLWKYQIGVPIFSTVSVAENVLYVTDFAGNV
;
A
#
# COMPACT_ATOMS: atom_id res chain seq x y z
N MET A 1 -56.62 -68.39 5.75
CA MET A 1 -57.23 -67.32 6.57
C MET A 1 -56.18 -66.72 7.44
N LYS A 2 -55.71 -65.53 7.11
CA LYS A 2 -55.13 -64.54 8.03
C LYS A 2 -55.09 -63.21 7.30
N TYR A 3 -55.94 -62.33 7.74
CA TYR A 3 -56.03 -60.92 7.28
C TYR A 3 -54.81 -60.17 7.71
N CYS A 4 -54.17 -59.45 6.77
CA CYS A 4 -53.23 -58.33 7.08
C CYS A 4 -53.96 -57.04 6.85
N MET A 5 -54.19 -56.27 7.90
CA MET A 5 -54.60 -54.86 7.88
C MET A 5 -53.42 -54.00 7.47
N ALA A 6 -53.57 -53.27 6.40
CA ALA A 6 -52.66 -52.22 6.04
C ALA A 6 -53.12 -50.91 6.74
N ILE A 7 -52.30 -50.38 7.66
CA ILE A 7 -52.50 -49.08 8.27
C ILE A 7 -51.78 -48.06 7.37
N GLY A 8 -52.53 -47.26 6.63
CA GLY A 8 -52.01 -46.13 5.92
C GLY A 8 -51.68 -45.01 6.87
N LEU A 9 -50.38 -44.68 6.98
CA LEU A 9 -49.94 -43.44 7.57
C LEU A 9 -50.11 -42.30 6.56
N LEU A 10 -51.15 -41.51 6.72
CA LEU A 10 -51.20 -40.18 6.10
C LEU A 10 -50.19 -39.27 6.83
N GLY A 11 -49.02 -39.09 6.25
CA GLY A 11 -48.10 -38.03 6.63
C GLY A 11 -48.72 -36.68 6.24
N SER A 12 -49.19 -35.91 7.18
CA SER A 12 -49.50 -34.51 6.99
C SER A 12 -48.20 -33.75 6.73
N MET A 13 -47.92 -33.48 5.46
CA MET A 13 -46.98 -32.41 5.11
C MET A 13 -47.63 -31.08 5.54
N THR A 14 -47.26 -30.59 6.70
CA THR A 14 -47.44 -29.19 7.03
C THR A 14 -46.60 -28.38 6.07
N LEU A 15 -47.21 -27.80 5.03
CA LEU A 15 -46.66 -26.66 4.33
C LEU A 15 -46.44 -25.58 5.42
N GLN A 16 -45.20 -25.44 5.92
CA GLN A 16 -44.84 -24.24 6.62
C GLN A 16 -44.97 -23.10 5.59
N ALA A 17 -45.98 -22.26 5.78
CA ALA A 17 -46.15 -21.03 5.03
C ALA A 17 -44.82 -20.24 5.24
N MET A 18 -44.00 -20.09 4.18
CA MET A 18 -42.84 -19.24 4.26
C MET A 18 -43.31 -17.84 4.67
N ALA A 19 -42.65 -17.23 5.63
CA ALA A 19 -42.91 -15.86 6.02
C ALA A 19 -42.77 -14.98 4.77
N GLN A 20 -43.76 -14.09 4.59
CA GLN A 20 -43.74 -13.15 3.49
C GLN A 20 -43.45 -11.77 4.05
N TYR A 21 -42.46 -11.10 3.49
CA TYR A 21 -42.09 -9.76 3.91
C TYR A 21 -42.61 -8.73 2.91
N THR A 22 -43.14 -7.62 3.44
CA THR A 22 -43.66 -6.50 2.68
C THR A 22 -43.05 -5.20 3.21
N GLY A 23 -43.22 -4.13 2.45
CA GLY A 23 -42.81 -2.79 2.87
C GLY A 23 -42.69 -1.86 1.67
N LYS A 24 -42.18 -0.69 1.92
CA LYS A 24 -42.01 0.37 0.92
C LYS A 24 -40.61 0.96 1.00
N VAL A 25 -40.10 1.41 -0.16
CA VAL A 25 -38.88 2.24 -0.25
C VAL A 25 -39.29 3.64 -0.65
N PHE A 26 -38.92 4.63 0.13
CA PHE A 26 -39.37 6.02 -0.06
C PHE A 26 -38.29 7.02 0.32
N VAL A 27 -38.43 8.25 -0.19
CA VAL A 27 -37.56 9.38 0.17
C VAL A 27 -38.11 10.03 1.41
N ASP A 28 -37.41 9.88 2.52
CA ASP A 28 -37.75 10.49 3.80
C ASP A 28 -37.15 11.91 3.86
N GLU A 29 -37.93 12.91 3.45
CA GLU A 29 -37.47 14.28 3.33
C GLU A 29 -37.24 14.97 4.69
N ASN A 30 -38.00 14.58 5.70
CA ASN A 30 -37.95 15.18 7.02
C ASN A 30 -37.14 14.39 8.04
N ARG A 31 -36.61 13.21 7.64
CA ARG A 31 -35.78 12.28 8.42
C ARG A 31 -36.42 11.79 9.72
N ASN A 32 -37.71 11.52 9.68
CA ASN A 32 -38.45 10.96 10.81
C ASN A 32 -38.56 9.42 10.78
N GLY A 33 -38.12 8.79 9.70
CA GLY A 33 -38.17 7.35 9.52
C GLY A 33 -39.54 6.78 9.15
N LEU A 34 -40.51 7.63 8.89
CA LEU A 34 -41.91 7.26 8.56
C LEU A 34 -42.28 7.77 7.17
N LEU A 35 -43.09 6.99 6.45
CA LEU A 35 -43.61 7.45 5.16
C LEU A 35 -44.73 8.43 5.35
N ASP A 36 -44.51 9.70 5.07
CA ASP A 36 -45.48 10.78 5.16
C ASP A 36 -46.24 11.01 3.83
N GLU A 37 -47.35 11.79 3.93
CA GLU A 37 -48.12 12.16 2.76
C GLU A 37 -47.31 13.14 1.88
N GLY A 38 -47.15 12.82 0.60
CA GLY A 38 -46.41 13.62 -0.37
C GLY A 38 -44.96 13.17 -0.57
N GLU A 39 -44.43 12.31 0.28
CA GLU A 39 -43.08 11.79 0.10
C GLU A 39 -42.97 10.89 -1.14
N LYS A 40 -41.84 11.02 -1.83
CA LYS A 40 -41.58 10.30 -3.08
C LYS A 40 -41.31 8.83 -2.80
N ARG A 41 -42.08 7.96 -3.42
CA ARG A 41 -41.90 6.52 -3.42
C ARG A 41 -40.95 6.11 -4.54
N LEU A 42 -40.02 5.18 -4.25
CA LEU A 42 -38.99 4.79 -5.21
C LEU A 42 -39.36 3.48 -5.92
N HIS A 43 -39.47 3.57 -7.23
CA HIS A 43 -39.75 2.44 -8.14
C HIS A 43 -38.43 1.76 -8.56
N ARG A 44 -38.45 0.45 -8.76
CA ARG A 44 -37.34 -0.39 -9.21
C ARG A 44 -36.15 -0.38 -8.28
N VAL A 45 -36.39 -0.29 -6.99
CA VAL A 45 -35.33 -0.53 -5.98
C VAL A 45 -35.32 -2.02 -5.69
N SER A 46 -34.19 -2.67 -5.80
CA SER A 46 -34.03 -4.08 -5.44
C SER A 46 -34.08 -4.24 -3.93
N VAL A 47 -34.90 -5.19 -3.46
CA VAL A 47 -35.02 -5.59 -2.05
C VAL A 47 -34.73 -7.08 -1.96
N SER A 48 -33.90 -7.48 -1.00
CA SER A 48 -33.45 -8.84 -0.85
C SER A 48 -33.56 -9.35 0.59
N ASP A 49 -33.73 -10.67 0.73
CA ASP A 49 -33.57 -11.39 1.99
C ASP A 49 -32.23 -12.13 2.10
N GLY A 50 -31.30 -11.89 1.17
CA GLY A 50 -30.01 -12.59 1.06
C GLY A 50 -30.06 -13.80 0.12
N LEU A 51 -31.20 -14.13 -0.45
CA LEU A 51 -31.37 -15.14 -1.49
C LEU A 51 -32.29 -14.63 -2.59
N ASN A 52 -33.55 -14.32 -2.24
CA ASN A 52 -34.53 -13.77 -3.14
C ASN A 52 -34.26 -12.27 -3.34
N VAL A 53 -34.51 -11.80 -4.54
CA VAL A 53 -34.46 -10.37 -4.88
C VAL A 53 -35.70 -10.02 -5.65
N VAL A 54 -36.37 -8.93 -5.25
CA VAL A 54 -37.53 -8.36 -5.93
C VAL A 54 -37.30 -6.88 -6.13
N GLN A 55 -38.08 -6.26 -7.04
CA GLN A 55 -38.05 -4.80 -7.22
C GLN A 55 -39.36 -4.18 -6.72
N THR A 56 -39.20 -2.96 -6.17
CA THR A 56 -40.37 -2.15 -5.81
C THR A 56 -41.19 -1.77 -7.02
N ASP A 57 -42.52 -1.73 -6.85
CA ASP A 57 -43.49 -1.28 -7.88
C ASP A 57 -43.52 0.26 -8.00
N SER A 58 -44.45 0.79 -8.78
CA SER A 58 -44.68 2.25 -8.97
C SER A 58 -45.07 2.99 -7.69
N ASN A 59 -45.55 2.28 -6.67
CA ASN A 59 -45.91 2.81 -5.36
C ASN A 59 -44.78 2.63 -4.35
N GLY A 60 -43.58 2.22 -4.79
CA GLY A 60 -42.45 1.91 -3.92
C GLY A 60 -42.65 0.64 -3.09
N ALA A 61 -43.73 -0.12 -3.30
CA ALA A 61 -44.04 -1.30 -2.51
C ALA A 61 -43.31 -2.56 -3.03
N TYR A 62 -42.97 -3.45 -2.13
CA TYR A 62 -42.41 -4.76 -2.45
C TYR A 62 -43.07 -5.87 -1.67
N GLN A 63 -42.93 -7.07 -2.21
CA GLN A 63 -43.39 -8.32 -1.60
C GLN A 63 -42.36 -9.39 -1.85
N LEU A 64 -41.71 -9.86 -0.79
CA LEU A 64 -40.57 -10.76 -0.83
C LEU A 64 -40.92 -12.08 -0.13
N PRO A 65 -40.77 -13.26 -0.78
CA PRO A 65 -40.89 -14.52 -0.07
C PRO A 65 -39.75 -14.67 0.93
N GLY A 66 -40.04 -15.02 2.18
CA GLY A 66 -39.04 -15.19 3.21
C GLY A 66 -38.23 -16.48 3.01
N HIS A 67 -37.02 -16.50 3.57
CA HIS A 67 -36.14 -17.67 3.62
C HIS A 67 -35.65 -17.94 5.04
N SER A 68 -35.77 -19.16 5.54
CA SER A 68 -35.54 -19.51 6.95
C SER A 68 -34.08 -19.40 7.42
N ARG A 69 -33.11 -19.35 6.49
CA ARG A 69 -31.66 -19.24 6.83
C ARG A 69 -31.13 -17.81 6.72
N MET A 70 -31.96 -16.87 6.31
CA MET A 70 -31.52 -15.50 6.10
C MET A 70 -31.85 -14.61 7.29
N HIS A 71 -30.90 -13.77 7.66
CA HIS A 71 -30.96 -12.98 8.87
C HIS A 71 -31.41 -11.54 8.63
N PHE A 72 -31.34 -11.08 7.38
CA PHE A 72 -31.55 -9.67 7.03
C PHE A 72 -32.50 -9.49 5.86
N LEU A 73 -33.19 -8.35 5.90
CA LEU A 73 -33.76 -7.70 4.72
C LEU A 73 -32.94 -6.47 4.40
N PHE A 74 -32.56 -6.29 3.14
CA PHE A 74 -31.76 -5.14 2.72
C PHE A 74 -32.12 -4.67 1.33
N ILE A 75 -31.81 -3.41 1.04
CA ILE A 75 -32.00 -2.81 -0.28
C ILE A 75 -30.66 -2.66 -1.00
N THR A 76 -30.68 -2.79 -2.33
CA THR A 76 -29.66 -2.20 -3.17
C THR A 76 -29.86 -0.69 -3.12
N THR A 77 -29.07 0.03 -2.31
CA THR A 77 -29.19 1.48 -2.16
C THR A 77 -29.05 2.13 -3.53
N PRO A 78 -30.05 2.83 -4.05
CA PRO A 78 -29.99 3.39 -5.40
C PRO A 78 -29.06 4.60 -5.47
N SER A 79 -28.43 4.82 -6.64
CA SER A 79 -27.56 5.98 -6.87
C SER A 79 -28.27 7.29 -6.57
N GLY A 80 -27.56 8.20 -5.91
CA GLY A 80 -28.09 9.50 -5.49
C GLY A 80 -28.86 9.48 -4.17
N TYR A 81 -28.91 8.34 -3.51
CA TYR A 81 -29.53 8.20 -2.19
C TYR A 81 -28.58 7.55 -1.18
N LYS A 82 -28.86 7.78 0.09
CA LYS A 82 -28.21 7.12 1.23
C LYS A 82 -29.25 6.78 2.30
N THR A 83 -28.86 5.96 3.26
CA THR A 83 -29.61 5.65 4.47
C THR A 83 -28.93 6.27 5.70
N ASP A 84 -29.66 6.67 6.74
CA ASP A 84 -29.04 7.29 7.94
C ASP A 84 -28.18 6.30 8.73
N ASN A 85 -28.74 5.11 9.00
CA ASN A 85 -28.11 4.15 9.89
C ASN A 85 -27.79 2.83 9.20
N ALA A 86 -28.73 2.30 8.42
CA ALA A 86 -28.55 1.01 7.77
C ALA A 86 -29.44 0.89 6.52
N TYR A 87 -28.88 0.30 5.47
CA TYR A 87 -29.60 -0.15 4.28
C TYR A 87 -30.27 -1.52 4.49
N TYR A 88 -30.31 -2.02 5.73
CA TYR A 88 -30.80 -3.33 6.12
C TYR A 88 -31.57 -3.31 7.45
N TYR A 89 -32.39 -4.31 7.63
CA TYR A 89 -33.01 -4.68 8.90
C TYR A 89 -32.69 -6.13 9.25
N ARG A 90 -32.37 -6.40 10.50
CA ARG A 90 -32.34 -7.78 10.98
C ARG A 90 -33.78 -8.28 11.08
N ILE A 91 -34.04 -9.50 10.57
CA ILE A 91 -35.36 -10.11 10.60
C ILE A 91 -35.74 -10.43 12.05
N GLU A 92 -36.89 -9.90 12.48
CA GLU A 92 -37.42 -10.08 13.82
C GLU A 92 -38.62 -11.05 13.79
N ASN A 93 -38.71 -11.91 14.82
CA ASN A 93 -39.81 -12.84 14.92
C ASN A 93 -41.18 -12.12 15.01
N GLY A 94 -42.10 -12.47 14.10
CA GLY A 94 -43.42 -11.91 14.06
C GLY A 94 -43.54 -10.55 13.34
N ARG A 95 -42.46 -9.94 12.91
CA ARG A 95 -42.48 -8.76 12.07
C ARG A 95 -42.43 -9.17 10.60
N THR A 96 -43.41 -8.65 9.81
CA THR A 96 -43.51 -8.94 8.38
C THR A 96 -43.46 -7.69 7.51
N GLU A 97 -43.48 -6.49 8.11
CA GLU A 97 -43.42 -5.22 7.40
C GLU A 97 -42.14 -4.46 7.75
N TYR A 98 -41.37 -4.05 6.70
CA TYR A 98 -40.12 -3.34 6.80
C TYR A 98 -40.06 -2.25 5.73
N ASP A 99 -40.15 -1.01 6.15
CA ASP A 99 -40.04 0.14 5.29
C ASP A 99 -38.61 0.68 5.26
N PHE A 100 -38.11 1.07 4.09
CA PHE A 100 -36.78 1.59 3.89
C PHE A 100 -36.81 3.08 3.54
N PRO A 101 -36.60 3.96 4.53
CA PRO A 101 -36.38 5.37 4.30
C PRO A 101 -35.02 5.62 3.70
N VAL A 102 -34.96 6.41 2.62
CA VAL A 102 -33.69 6.88 2.01
C VAL A 102 -33.77 8.39 1.80
N TYR A 103 -32.65 9.06 1.79
CA TYR A 103 -32.64 10.51 1.51
C TYR A 103 -31.67 10.83 0.41
N PRO A 104 -31.92 11.95 -0.31
CA PRO A 104 -31.03 12.39 -1.38
C PRO A 104 -29.59 12.61 -0.88
N CYS A 105 -28.64 12.03 -1.57
CA CYS A 105 -27.21 12.22 -1.34
C CYS A 105 -26.50 12.30 -2.69
N TYR A 106 -26.18 13.51 -3.10
CA TYR A 106 -25.45 13.77 -4.33
C TYR A 106 -23.99 14.11 -4.08
N GLY A 107 -23.54 14.04 -2.82
CA GLY A 107 -22.16 14.27 -2.43
C GLY A 107 -21.24 13.25 -3.11
N GLY A 108 -20.19 13.75 -3.77
CA GLY A 108 -19.18 12.93 -4.40
C GLY A 108 -19.52 12.32 -5.77
N ILE A 109 -20.77 12.44 -6.24
CA ILE A 109 -21.21 12.01 -7.57
C ILE A 109 -21.25 13.23 -8.48
N GLN A 110 -20.55 13.18 -9.61
CA GLN A 110 -20.60 14.23 -10.62
C GLN A 110 -21.88 14.14 -11.46
N ALA A 111 -22.24 15.21 -12.15
CA ALA A 111 -23.44 15.26 -12.98
C ALA A 111 -23.46 14.22 -14.12
N ASP A 112 -22.29 13.77 -14.55
CA ASP A 112 -22.12 12.71 -15.56
C ASP A 112 -22.12 11.29 -14.97
N GLY A 113 -22.25 11.14 -13.64
CA GLY A 113 -22.24 9.87 -12.95
C GLY A 113 -20.84 9.40 -12.51
N SER A 114 -19.77 10.07 -12.93
CA SER A 114 -18.43 9.78 -12.43
C SER A 114 -18.31 10.10 -10.95
N HIS A 115 -17.48 9.36 -10.23
CA HIS A 115 -17.36 9.54 -8.79
C HIS A 115 -16.03 9.00 -8.26
N ARG A 116 -15.73 9.34 -7.01
CA ARG A 116 -14.54 8.86 -6.30
C ARG A 116 -14.94 8.19 -5.00
N PHE A 117 -14.27 7.10 -4.68
CA PHE A 117 -14.47 6.40 -3.41
C PHE A 117 -13.13 5.98 -2.79
N ILE A 118 -13.13 5.70 -1.48
CA ILE A 118 -11.96 5.22 -0.75
C ILE A 118 -12.09 3.72 -0.53
N HIS A 119 -11.00 3.00 -0.79
CA HIS A 119 -10.85 1.60 -0.45
C HIS A 119 -9.80 1.44 0.66
N ILE A 120 -10.20 0.81 1.75
CA ILE A 120 -9.36 0.39 2.87
C ILE A 120 -9.59 -1.09 3.16
N SER A 121 -8.60 -1.74 3.74
CA SER A 121 -8.62 -3.14 4.16
C SER A 121 -7.65 -3.38 5.30
N ASP A 122 -7.77 -4.50 5.98
CA ASP A 122 -6.76 -5.01 6.92
C ASP A 122 -6.37 -3.95 7.98
N THR A 123 -7.35 -3.30 8.57
CA THR A 123 -7.09 -2.23 9.55
C THR A 123 -6.56 -2.75 10.87
N GLU A 124 -6.85 -4.00 11.21
CA GLU A 124 -6.38 -4.72 12.40
C GLU A 124 -6.45 -3.89 13.70
N ILE A 125 -7.54 -3.18 13.88
CA ILE A 125 -7.75 -2.30 15.03
C ILE A 125 -8.02 -3.14 16.28
N ARG A 126 -7.08 -3.14 17.22
CA ARG A 126 -7.20 -3.87 18.48
C ARG A 126 -7.70 -3.00 19.65
N GLY A 127 -8.00 -1.72 19.39
CA GLY A 127 -8.47 -0.76 20.39
C GLY A 127 -8.48 0.66 19.82
N LYS A 128 -8.99 1.63 20.59
CA LYS A 128 -9.09 3.03 20.14
C LYS A 128 -7.74 3.74 20.12
N GLU A 129 -6.84 3.35 21.01
CA GLU A 129 -5.56 4.03 21.18
C GLU A 129 -4.67 3.91 19.93
N GLY A 130 -4.16 5.04 19.47
CA GLY A 130 -3.27 5.11 18.30
C GLY A 130 -3.95 5.03 16.93
N ASN A 131 -5.27 4.79 16.86
CA ASN A 131 -5.99 4.67 15.58
C ASN A 131 -6.78 5.92 15.18
N GLN A 132 -7.05 6.84 16.13
CA GLN A 132 -7.88 8.02 15.87
C GLN A 132 -7.32 8.90 14.74
N ALA A 133 -6.00 9.13 14.70
CA ALA A 133 -5.39 9.96 13.66
C ALA A 133 -5.59 9.42 12.23
N GLY A 134 -5.61 8.09 12.05
CA GLY A 134 -5.92 7.47 10.77
C GLY A 134 -7.37 7.68 10.36
N VAL A 135 -8.28 7.54 11.31
CA VAL A 135 -9.72 7.79 11.09
C VAL A 135 -9.98 9.27 10.76
N ASP A 136 -9.34 10.20 11.49
CA ASP A 136 -9.44 11.63 11.22
C ASP A 136 -8.93 11.96 9.81
N ASN A 137 -7.85 11.34 9.37
CA ASN A 137 -7.36 11.51 7.99
C ASN A 137 -8.40 11.08 6.94
N LEU A 138 -9.07 9.95 7.15
CA LEU A 138 -10.12 9.46 6.24
C LEU A 138 -11.31 10.42 6.21
N ARG A 139 -11.80 10.86 7.38
CA ARG A 139 -12.90 11.81 7.50
C ARG A 139 -12.57 13.13 6.80
N ASP A 140 -11.46 13.74 7.16
CA ASP A 140 -11.08 15.06 6.66
C ASP A 140 -10.78 15.02 5.15
N TYR A 141 -10.17 13.95 4.65
CA TYR A 141 -10.01 13.77 3.20
C TYR A 141 -11.34 13.59 2.48
N SER A 142 -12.23 12.77 3.02
CA SER A 142 -13.57 12.53 2.45
C SER A 142 -14.37 13.82 2.32
N ALA A 143 -14.36 14.64 3.37
CA ALA A 143 -15.03 15.94 3.38
C ALA A 143 -14.40 16.92 2.38
N ASN A 144 -13.07 17.06 2.38
CA ASN A 144 -12.36 17.99 1.52
C ASN A 144 -12.50 17.65 0.02
N GLU A 145 -12.48 16.36 -0.33
CA GLU A 145 -12.45 15.89 -1.71
C GLU A 145 -13.81 15.36 -2.20
N LYS A 146 -14.85 15.46 -1.37
CA LYS A 146 -16.22 15.01 -1.67
C LYS A 146 -16.25 13.57 -2.16
N ILE A 147 -15.81 12.64 -1.32
CA ILE A 147 -15.81 11.21 -1.60
C ILE A 147 -17.25 10.67 -1.53
N ALA A 148 -17.64 9.86 -2.50
CA ALA A 148 -19.00 9.31 -2.58
C ALA A 148 -19.27 8.28 -1.47
N PHE A 149 -18.29 7.41 -1.19
CA PHE A 149 -18.36 6.41 -0.11
C PHE A 149 -16.97 5.89 0.26
N ILE A 150 -16.88 5.21 1.39
CA ILE A 150 -15.73 4.44 1.82
C ILE A 150 -16.12 2.97 1.82
N VAL A 151 -15.24 2.09 1.34
CA VAL A 151 -15.41 0.64 1.46
C VAL A 151 -14.25 0.04 2.24
N HIS A 152 -14.60 -0.82 3.20
CA HIS A 152 -13.66 -1.65 3.96
C HIS A 152 -13.86 -3.11 3.56
N THR A 153 -12.84 -3.75 2.99
CA THR A 153 -12.99 -5.10 2.44
C THR A 153 -12.65 -6.21 3.41
N GLY A 154 -12.60 -5.95 4.71
CA GLY A 154 -12.44 -6.98 5.73
C GLY A 154 -11.10 -6.97 6.45
N ASP A 155 -10.93 -7.91 7.38
CA ASP A 155 -9.88 -7.98 8.38
C ASP A 155 -9.81 -6.69 9.23
N ILE A 156 -10.93 -6.40 9.85
CA ILE A 156 -11.05 -5.47 10.97
C ILE A 156 -10.31 -6.05 12.18
N CYS A 157 -10.28 -7.34 12.23
CA CYS A 157 -9.52 -8.30 13.05
C CYS A 157 -9.98 -8.53 14.48
N TYR A 158 -10.45 -9.76 14.62
CA TYR A 158 -10.83 -10.44 15.84
C TYR A 158 -11.99 -9.75 16.59
N GLU A 159 -12.51 -10.43 17.57
CA GLU A 159 -13.63 -9.96 18.41
C GLU A 159 -13.40 -8.57 19.02
N SER A 160 -12.20 -8.33 19.55
CA SER A 160 -11.86 -7.04 20.15
C SER A 160 -11.76 -5.91 19.10
N GLY A 161 -11.28 -6.23 17.91
CA GLY A 161 -11.18 -5.30 16.78
C GLY A 161 -12.54 -4.89 16.26
N LEU A 162 -13.43 -5.86 16.01
CA LEU A 162 -14.80 -5.62 15.55
C LEU A 162 -15.54 -4.66 16.49
N ASN A 163 -15.50 -4.93 17.80
CA ASN A 163 -16.14 -4.08 18.81
C ASN A 163 -15.54 -2.68 18.93
N SER A 164 -14.23 -2.55 18.74
CA SER A 164 -13.54 -1.24 18.84
C SER A 164 -13.71 -0.40 17.58
N HIS A 165 -13.60 -1.03 16.41
CA HIS A 165 -13.62 -0.35 15.12
C HIS A 165 -14.94 0.35 14.85
N ILE A 166 -16.09 -0.30 15.12
CA ILE A 166 -17.41 0.31 14.88
C ILE A 166 -17.61 1.60 15.67
N GLY A 167 -16.94 1.75 16.80
CA GLY A 167 -16.96 2.97 17.59
C GLY A 167 -15.96 4.05 17.13
N LEU A 168 -15.10 3.73 16.15
CA LEU A 168 -14.10 4.65 15.60
C LEU A 168 -14.45 5.08 14.18
N LEU A 169 -14.88 4.14 13.37
CA LEU A 169 -15.15 4.33 11.94
C LEU A 169 -16.55 3.78 11.62
N ASN A 170 -17.47 4.67 11.37
CA ASN A 170 -18.83 4.36 10.94
C ASN A 170 -19.43 5.55 10.19
N THR A 171 -20.51 5.36 9.49
CA THR A 171 -21.15 6.38 8.65
C THR A 171 -21.49 7.65 9.46
N ALA A 172 -21.96 7.54 10.69
CA ALA A 172 -22.29 8.71 11.51
C ALA A 172 -21.06 9.56 11.88
N LEU A 173 -19.89 8.93 12.07
CA LEU A 173 -18.64 9.62 12.38
C LEU A 173 -17.95 10.20 11.14
N MET A 174 -18.32 9.72 9.94
CA MET A 174 -17.80 10.21 8.65
C MET A 174 -18.70 11.28 8.04
N GLU A 175 -19.53 11.93 8.87
CA GLU A 175 -20.47 12.97 8.48
C GLU A 175 -21.41 12.48 7.37
N ASP A 176 -21.25 12.96 6.15
CA ASP A 176 -22.12 12.57 5.04
C ASP A 176 -21.57 11.41 4.19
N THR A 177 -20.36 10.91 4.47
CA THR A 177 -19.75 9.83 3.70
C THR A 177 -20.17 8.46 4.22
N GLN A 178 -20.92 7.71 3.43
CA GLN A 178 -21.35 6.35 3.78
C GLN A 178 -20.19 5.38 3.77
N ILE A 179 -20.17 4.42 4.72
CA ILE A 179 -19.21 3.35 4.78
C ILE A 179 -19.89 2.01 4.54
N PHE A 180 -19.29 1.20 3.69
CA PHE A 180 -19.67 -0.17 3.41
C PHE A 180 -18.61 -1.14 3.91
N TYR A 181 -19.03 -2.24 4.54
CA TYR A 181 -18.13 -3.21 5.17
C TYR A 181 -18.25 -4.59 4.53
N GLY A 182 -17.11 -5.19 4.23
CA GLY A 182 -16.96 -6.60 3.91
C GLY A 182 -16.32 -7.35 5.07
N ILE A 183 -16.52 -8.66 5.11
CA ILE A 183 -15.96 -9.55 6.13
C ILE A 183 -14.70 -10.23 5.61
N GLY A 184 -13.63 -10.21 6.43
CA GLY A 184 -12.37 -10.92 6.19
C GLY A 184 -12.30 -12.24 6.96
N ASN A 185 -11.20 -13.00 6.80
CA ASN A 185 -11.04 -14.28 7.46
C ASN A 185 -10.87 -14.18 8.98
N HIS A 186 -10.27 -13.10 9.48
CA HIS A 186 -10.09 -12.85 10.91
C HIS A 186 -11.30 -12.17 11.57
N ASP A 187 -12.31 -11.77 10.77
CA ASP A 187 -13.57 -11.27 11.28
C ASP A 187 -14.60 -12.37 11.51
N LEU A 188 -14.33 -13.59 11.01
CA LEU A 188 -15.05 -14.80 11.37
C LEU A 188 -14.56 -15.25 12.75
N VAL A 189 -15.33 -14.89 13.78
CA VAL A 189 -14.91 -15.08 15.19
C VAL A 189 -15.76 -16.13 15.89
N LYS A 190 -15.39 -16.48 17.11
CA LYS A 190 -16.12 -17.47 17.90
C LYS A 190 -17.54 -16.98 18.22
N GLY A 191 -18.55 -17.77 17.82
CA GLY A 191 -19.96 -17.51 18.04
C GLY A 191 -20.80 -18.78 17.83
N ALA A 192 -22.11 -18.64 17.63
CA ALA A 192 -22.95 -19.72 17.14
C ALA A 192 -22.56 -20.11 15.71
N TYR A 193 -22.13 -19.11 14.93
CA TYR A 193 -21.52 -19.21 13.60
C TYR A 193 -20.48 -18.09 13.46
N GLY A 194 -19.59 -18.21 12.49
CA GLY A 194 -18.39 -17.34 12.41
C GLY A 194 -18.69 -15.85 12.27
N GLU A 195 -19.70 -15.47 11.49
CA GLU A 195 -20.07 -14.09 11.22
C GLU A 195 -21.06 -13.47 12.22
N GLU A 196 -21.50 -14.19 13.27
CA GLU A 196 -22.54 -13.72 14.20
C GLU A 196 -22.25 -12.33 14.78
N LEU A 197 -21.01 -12.10 15.23
CA LEU A 197 -20.60 -10.81 15.80
C LEU A 197 -20.51 -9.72 14.72
N PHE A 198 -19.97 -10.06 13.56
CA PHE A 198 -19.91 -9.14 12.43
C PHE A 198 -21.33 -8.69 12.02
N GLU A 199 -22.25 -9.61 11.83
CA GLU A 199 -23.64 -9.32 11.50
C GLU A 199 -24.32 -8.42 12.54
N LYS A 200 -24.03 -8.65 13.80
CA LYS A 200 -24.59 -7.82 14.89
C LYS A 200 -24.11 -6.37 14.85
N LEU A 201 -22.86 -6.12 14.41
CA LEU A 201 -22.21 -4.82 14.46
C LEU A 201 -22.28 -4.08 13.12
N TYR A 202 -22.18 -4.80 12.00
CA TYR A 202 -21.98 -4.25 10.65
C TYR A 202 -23.09 -4.60 9.66
N GLY A 203 -23.94 -5.59 9.96
CA GLY A 203 -25.05 -6.03 9.09
C GLY A 203 -24.69 -7.18 8.16
N PRO A 204 -25.40 -7.29 7.01
CA PRO A 204 -25.25 -8.41 6.10
C PRO A 204 -23.83 -8.50 5.53
N VAL A 205 -23.33 -9.73 5.36
CA VAL A 205 -21.97 -10.01 4.89
C VAL A 205 -21.85 -9.99 3.35
N PHE A 206 -22.97 -10.00 2.64
CA PHE A 206 -23.04 -9.78 1.19
C PHE A 206 -24.28 -8.97 0.84
N TYR A 207 -24.12 -8.04 -0.09
CA TYR A 207 -25.14 -7.07 -0.50
C TYR A 207 -24.64 -6.25 -1.70
N SER A 208 -25.50 -5.41 -2.26
CA SER A 208 -25.17 -4.52 -3.37
C SER A 208 -25.64 -3.09 -3.13
N PHE A 209 -25.08 -2.15 -3.87
CA PHE A 209 -25.51 -0.75 -3.91
C PHE A 209 -25.07 -0.10 -5.22
N ASP A 210 -25.71 1.01 -5.58
CA ASP A 210 -25.45 1.74 -6.82
C ASP A 210 -24.87 3.13 -6.55
N VAL A 211 -23.84 3.50 -7.31
CA VAL A 211 -23.32 4.88 -7.33
C VAL A 211 -23.00 5.27 -8.77
N GLY A 212 -23.57 6.38 -9.25
CA GLY A 212 -23.48 6.75 -10.67
C GLY A 212 -24.03 5.64 -11.56
N ASN A 213 -23.28 5.28 -12.58
CA ASN A 213 -23.60 4.19 -13.51
C ASN A 213 -22.94 2.86 -13.12
N THR A 214 -22.54 2.70 -11.87
CA THR A 214 -21.84 1.50 -11.40
C THR A 214 -22.66 0.79 -10.34
N HIS A 215 -22.78 -0.53 -10.50
CA HIS A 215 -23.32 -1.45 -9.54
C HIS A 215 -22.20 -2.10 -8.74
N TYR A 216 -22.24 -1.94 -7.44
CA TYR A 216 -21.24 -2.44 -6.51
C TYR A 216 -21.77 -3.66 -5.78
N ILE A 217 -20.95 -4.70 -5.71
CA ILE A 217 -21.30 -5.95 -5.05
C ILE A 217 -20.29 -6.24 -3.96
N MET A 218 -20.74 -6.37 -2.72
CA MET A 218 -19.95 -6.90 -1.61
C MET A 218 -20.16 -8.41 -1.54
N THR A 219 -19.08 -9.17 -1.52
CA THR A 219 -19.08 -10.62 -1.33
C THR A 219 -18.22 -10.99 -0.13
N PRO A 220 -18.60 -12.03 0.64
CA PRO A 220 -17.89 -12.39 1.87
C PRO A 220 -16.67 -13.29 1.60
N MET A 221 -15.77 -13.35 2.58
CA MET A 221 -14.74 -14.38 2.66
C MET A 221 -15.41 -15.72 2.99
N LEU A 222 -15.12 -16.77 2.22
CA LEU A 222 -15.79 -18.08 2.37
C LEU A 222 -15.16 -18.96 3.46
N HIS A 223 -13.96 -18.61 3.95
CA HIS A 223 -13.21 -19.36 4.95
C HIS A 223 -12.50 -18.38 5.88
N GLY A 224 -12.33 -18.76 7.13
CA GLY A 224 -11.62 -17.95 8.10
C GLY A 224 -11.29 -18.71 9.37
N ASP A 225 -11.06 -17.98 10.46
CA ASP A 225 -10.69 -18.58 11.76
C ASP A 225 -11.82 -19.44 12.33
N TYR A 226 -13.07 -19.11 12.01
CA TYR A 226 -14.25 -19.91 12.33
C TYR A 226 -15.11 -20.09 11.06
N LEU A 227 -15.89 -21.17 11.03
CA LEU A 227 -16.73 -21.49 9.89
C LEU A 227 -17.96 -20.55 9.83
N PRO A 228 -18.25 -19.96 8.65
CA PRO A 228 -19.48 -19.22 8.44
C PRO A 228 -20.70 -20.16 8.30
N GLU A 229 -21.88 -19.61 8.51
CA GLU A 229 -23.14 -20.32 8.24
C GLU A 229 -23.51 -20.21 6.76
N TYR A 230 -23.20 -19.07 6.10
CA TYR A 230 -23.40 -18.91 4.66
C TYR A 230 -22.46 -19.79 3.84
N THR A 231 -22.91 -20.17 2.66
CA THR A 231 -22.15 -20.99 1.73
C THR A 231 -21.87 -20.24 0.43
N LYS A 232 -20.92 -20.72 -0.36
CA LYS A 232 -20.68 -20.21 -1.71
C LYS A 232 -21.93 -20.27 -2.59
N GLU A 233 -22.75 -21.33 -2.41
CA GLU A 233 -24.01 -21.48 -3.14
C GLU A 233 -25.02 -20.39 -2.78
N ASP A 234 -25.13 -20.01 -1.52
CA ASP A 234 -26.03 -18.93 -1.08
C ASP A 234 -25.64 -17.60 -1.76
N VAL A 235 -24.34 -17.25 -1.70
CA VAL A 235 -23.82 -16.04 -2.33
C VAL A 235 -23.99 -16.05 -3.86
N TYR A 236 -23.72 -17.21 -4.51
CA TYR A 236 -23.94 -17.36 -5.94
C TYR A 236 -25.39 -17.17 -6.33
N ARG A 237 -26.32 -17.80 -5.63
CA ARG A 237 -27.76 -17.71 -5.91
C ARG A 237 -28.27 -16.29 -5.71
N TRP A 238 -27.88 -15.66 -4.61
CA TRP A 238 -28.22 -14.28 -4.36
C TRP A 238 -27.68 -13.37 -5.47
N MET A 239 -26.38 -13.43 -5.77
CA MET A 239 -25.76 -12.58 -6.79
C MET A 239 -26.42 -12.77 -8.17
N LYS A 240 -26.76 -14.01 -8.54
CA LYS A 240 -27.48 -14.31 -9.78
C LYS A 240 -28.84 -13.61 -9.82
N ASN A 241 -29.58 -13.63 -8.71
CA ASN A 241 -30.88 -12.99 -8.61
C ASN A 241 -30.76 -11.45 -8.61
N ASP A 242 -29.75 -10.89 -7.93
CA ASP A 242 -29.48 -9.46 -7.89
C ASP A 242 -29.12 -8.92 -9.29
N LEU A 243 -28.17 -9.58 -9.96
CA LEU A 243 -27.72 -9.21 -11.29
C LEU A 243 -28.82 -9.32 -12.38
N ALA A 244 -29.86 -10.10 -12.14
CA ALA A 244 -31.00 -10.19 -13.05
C ALA A 244 -31.77 -8.87 -13.17
N TYR A 245 -31.63 -7.97 -12.19
CA TYR A 245 -32.25 -6.65 -12.16
C TYR A 245 -31.30 -5.50 -12.51
N VAL A 246 -30.01 -5.80 -12.71
CA VAL A 246 -29.00 -4.79 -13.08
C VAL A 246 -29.10 -4.50 -14.59
N GLY A 247 -29.25 -3.24 -14.94
CA GLY A 247 -29.30 -2.80 -16.35
C GLY A 247 -27.97 -3.04 -17.06
N LYS A 248 -28.03 -3.40 -18.33
CA LYS A 248 -26.83 -3.69 -19.14
C LYS A 248 -25.91 -2.48 -19.35
N GLU A 249 -26.42 -1.29 -19.10
CA GLU A 249 -25.68 -0.03 -19.16
C GLU A 249 -24.78 0.19 -17.94
N LYS A 250 -25.00 -0.54 -16.85
CA LYS A 250 -24.19 -0.42 -15.64
C LYS A 250 -22.93 -1.23 -15.73
N SER A 251 -21.84 -0.65 -15.28
CA SER A 251 -20.61 -1.39 -14.96
C SER A 251 -20.72 -2.06 -13.60
N ILE A 252 -19.94 -3.12 -13.38
CA ILE A 252 -19.92 -3.86 -12.13
C ILE A 252 -18.53 -3.72 -11.50
N ILE A 253 -18.50 -3.48 -10.19
CA ILE A 253 -17.31 -3.58 -9.36
C ILE A 253 -17.62 -4.49 -8.18
N VAL A 254 -16.75 -5.48 -7.94
CA VAL A 254 -16.91 -6.43 -6.84
C VAL A 254 -15.88 -6.15 -5.77
N PHE A 255 -16.32 -6.19 -4.52
CA PHE A 255 -15.51 -6.15 -3.32
C PHE A 255 -15.51 -7.52 -2.64
N ASN A 256 -14.34 -7.94 -2.22
CA ASN A 256 -14.15 -9.14 -1.40
C ASN A 256 -12.90 -8.95 -0.57
N HIS A 257 -12.70 -9.74 0.45
CA HIS A 257 -11.45 -9.70 1.19
C HIS A 257 -10.30 -10.37 0.41
N SER A 258 -10.58 -11.35 -0.45
CA SER A 258 -9.58 -12.08 -1.23
C SER A 258 -9.87 -12.04 -2.74
N LEU A 259 -8.95 -12.58 -3.53
CA LEU A 259 -9.13 -12.80 -4.96
C LEU A 259 -10.25 -13.82 -5.23
N PRO A 260 -10.92 -13.75 -6.39
CA PRO A 260 -11.82 -14.82 -6.81
C PRO A 260 -11.04 -16.11 -7.09
N GLU A 261 -11.68 -17.26 -6.96
CA GLU A 261 -11.06 -18.54 -7.28
C GLU A 261 -10.67 -18.62 -8.76
N ASP A 262 -11.51 -18.11 -9.65
CA ASP A 262 -11.21 -17.99 -11.09
C ASP A 262 -10.71 -16.57 -11.41
N THR A 263 -9.42 -16.40 -11.45
CA THR A 263 -8.76 -15.16 -11.85
C THR A 263 -8.45 -15.05 -13.34
N VAL A 264 -8.86 -16.04 -14.14
CA VAL A 264 -8.64 -16.05 -15.60
C VAL A 264 -9.86 -15.56 -16.34
N ALA A 265 -11.00 -16.19 -16.10
CA ALA A 265 -12.27 -15.88 -16.76
C ALA A 265 -13.23 -15.10 -15.85
N PHE A 266 -12.98 -15.03 -14.56
CA PHE A 266 -13.85 -14.38 -13.54
C PHE A 266 -15.26 -14.98 -13.54
N LYS A 267 -15.33 -16.30 -13.65
CA LYS A 267 -16.57 -17.04 -13.46
C LYS A 267 -16.82 -17.24 -11.97
N TYR A 268 -17.95 -16.73 -11.49
CA TYR A 268 -18.38 -16.93 -10.11
C TYR A 268 -19.53 -17.95 -10.06
N GLY A 269 -19.29 -19.11 -9.50
CA GLY A 269 -20.31 -20.18 -9.51
C GLY A 269 -19.93 -21.36 -8.64
N ILE A 270 -20.81 -22.38 -8.67
CA ILE A 270 -20.75 -23.60 -7.88
C ILE A 270 -20.29 -24.83 -8.69
N SER A 271 -20.29 -24.73 -10.00
CA SER A 271 -19.81 -25.75 -10.91
C SER A 271 -19.42 -25.15 -12.27
N ASP A 272 -18.83 -25.97 -13.15
CA ASP A 272 -18.46 -25.57 -14.52
C ASP A 272 -19.67 -25.18 -15.40
N THR A 273 -20.88 -25.55 -15.00
CA THR A 273 -22.14 -25.26 -15.73
C THR A 273 -23.05 -24.29 -15.00
N GLU A 274 -22.83 -24.10 -13.71
CA GLU A 274 -23.61 -23.18 -12.88
C GLU A 274 -22.72 -22.06 -12.36
N TYR A 275 -22.58 -21.03 -13.17
CA TYR A 275 -21.78 -19.85 -12.87
C TYR A 275 -22.34 -18.56 -13.49
N ILE A 276 -21.89 -17.45 -13.02
CA ILE A 276 -22.08 -16.12 -13.58
C ILE A 276 -20.79 -15.75 -14.31
N ASP A 277 -20.87 -15.37 -15.57
CA ASP A 277 -19.77 -14.79 -16.33
C ASP A 277 -19.73 -13.29 -16.00
N LEU A 278 -18.96 -12.94 -14.98
CA LEU A 278 -18.92 -11.56 -14.48
C LEU A 278 -18.40 -10.54 -15.53
N PRO A 279 -17.38 -10.86 -16.36
CA PRO A 279 -17.00 -9.98 -17.46
C PRO A 279 -18.13 -9.75 -18.47
N ALA A 280 -18.91 -10.77 -18.82
CA ALA A 280 -20.05 -10.63 -19.71
C ALA A 280 -21.18 -9.78 -19.08
N MET A 281 -21.25 -9.72 -17.76
CA MET A 281 -22.17 -8.83 -17.02
C MET A 281 -21.64 -7.41 -16.84
N GLY A 282 -20.41 -7.12 -17.29
CA GLY A 282 -19.82 -5.77 -17.22
C GLY A 282 -18.83 -5.55 -16.07
N LEU A 283 -18.24 -6.62 -15.50
CA LEU A 283 -17.22 -6.49 -14.46
C LEU A 283 -16.01 -5.68 -14.95
N LYS A 284 -15.68 -4.62 -14.23
CA LYS A 284 -14.53 -3.75 -14.49
C LYS A 284 -13.39 -4.00 -13.51
N ALA A 285 -13.71 -4.22 -12.24
CA ALA A 285 -12.70 -4.42 -11.21
C ALA A 285 -13.19 -5.35 -10.09
N TRP A 286 -12.23 -6.05 -9.49
CA TRP A 286 -12.35 -6.82 -8.26
C TRP A 286 -11.35 -6.25 -7.26
N LEU A 287 -11.85 -5.66 -6.17
CA LEU A 287 -11.06 -5.01 -5.13
C LEU A 287 -10.98 -5.89 -3.89
N TYR A 288 -9.76 -6.02 -3.32
CA TYR A 288 -9.51 -6.94 -2.22
C TYR A 288 -8.38 -6.47 -1.30
N GLY A 289 -8.22 -7.12 -0.15
CA GLY A 289 -7.17 -6.93 0.83
C GLY A 289 -6.38 -8.21 1.08
N HIS A 290 -6.34 -8.70 2.34
CA HIS A 290 -5.83 -9.99 2.79
C HIS A 290 -4.29 -10.15 2.69
N TRP A 291 -3.69 -9.69 1.63
CA TRP A 291 -2.25 -9.85 1.37
C TRP A 291 -1.39 -8.75 1.95
N HIS A 292 -1.98 -7.71 2.53
CA HIS A 292 -1.26 -6.55 3.08
C HIS A 292 -0.23 -5.95 2.13
N VAL A 293 -0.51 -5.93 0.84
CA VAL A 293 0.35 -5.33 -0.19
C VAL A 293 -0.47 -4.43 -1.11
N ASN A 294 0.20 -3.47 -1.72
CA ASN A 294 -0.41 -2.65 -2.75
C ASN A 294 -0.11 -3.23 -4.14
N HIS A 295 -1.14 -3.70 -4.83
CA HIS A 295 -0.97 -4.31 -6.14
C HIS A 295 -2.15 -4.01 -7.05
N VAL A 296 -1.87 -3.59 -8.27
CA VAL A 296 -2.85 -3.44 -9.35
C VAL A 296 -2.46 -4.39 -10.47
N HIS A 297 -3.41 -5.15 -10.96
CA HIS A 297 -3.18 -6.04 -12.08
C HIS A 297 -4.34 -5.97 -13.07
N LYS A 298 -4.04 -5.63 -14.32
CA LYS A 298 -4.99 -5.68 -15.42
C LYS A 298 -4.91 -7.02 -16.15
N HIS A 299 -5.99 -7.79 -16.11
CA HIS A 299 -6.06 -9.09 -16.77
C HIS A 299 -6.21 -8.93 -18.28
N LYS A 300 -5.26 -9.47 -19.05
CA LYS A 300 -5.20 -9.25 -20.50
C LYS A 300 -6.38 -9.81 -21.27
N VAL A 301 -6.96 -10.92 -20.82
CA VAL A 301 -8.04 -11.62 -21.52
C VAL A 301 -9.37 -10.90 -21.33
N THR A 302 -9.69 -10.53 -20.11
CA THR A 302 -10.99 -9.95 -19.75
C THR A 302 -10.96 -8.43 -19.67
N GLY A 303 -9.79 -7.82 -19.50
CA GLY A 303 -9.64 -6.38 -19.24
C GLY A 303 -9.98 -5.99 -17.80
N VAL A 304 -10.39 -6.94 -16.96
CA VAL A 304 -10.75 -6.70 -15.54
C VAL A 304 -9.51 -6.31 -14.75
N TYR A 305 -9.67 -5.39 -13.82
CA TYR A 305 -8.64 -5.04 -12.84
C TYR A 305 -8.83 -5.85 -11.55
N THR A 306 -7.76 -6.42 -11.01
CA THR A 306 -7.70 -6.85 -9.61
C THR A 306 -6.84 -5.85 -8.84
N ILE A 307 -7.38 -5.32 -7.73
CA ILE A 307 -6.76 -4.23 -6.98
C ILE A 307 -6.67 -4.62 -5.51
N CYS A 308 -5.45 -4.88 -5.04
CA CYS A 308 -5.14 -5.13 -3.64
C CYS A 308 -4.75 -3.83 -2.94
N THR A 309 -5.27 -3.63 -1.74
CA THR A 309 -4.93 -2.47 -0.92
C THR A 309 -4.33 -2.95 0.39
N SER A 310 -3.18 -2.38 0.75
CA SER A 310 -2.51 -2.63 2.03
C SER A 310 -3.21 -1.88 3.17
N THR A 311 -2.81 -2.20 4.39
CA THR A 311 -3.36 -1.54 5.60
C THR A 311 -3.08 -0.04 5.63
N PRO A 312 -4.07 0.78 5.96
CA PRO A 312 -3.88 2.23 6.07
C PRO A 312 -3.14 2.67 7.34
N ALA A 313 -3.05 1.79 8.34
CA ALA A 313 -2.55 2.13 9.68
C ALA A 313 -1.05 1.91 9.86
N CYS A 314 -0.49 0.91 9.20
CA CYS A 314 0.94 0.56 9.26
C CYS A 314 1.43 0.15 7.87
N GLY A 315 2.69 -0.19 7.73
CA GLY A 315 3.22 -0.70 6.46
C GLY A 315 2.67 -2.09 6.11
N GLY A 316 2.69 -2.40 4.83
CA GLY A 316 2.40 -3.74 4.33
C GLY A 316 3.48 -4.76 4.69
N ILE A 317 3.22 -6.04 4.48
CA ILE A 317 4.21 -7.11 4.68
C ILE A 317 5.39 -7.01 3.69
N ASP A 318 5.22 -6.24 2.62
CA ASP A 318 6.23 -5.84 1.65
C ASP A 318 6.88 -4.48 1.98
N HIS A 319 6.68 -3.99 3.20
CA HIS A 319 7.05 -2.64 3.65
C HIS A 319 6.42 -1.51 2.83
N ALA A 320 5.34 -1.79 2.07
CA ALA A 320 4.58 -0.73 1.41
C ALA A 320 4.17 0.36 2.42
N PRO A 321 4.24 1.63 2.03
CA PRO A 321 3.90 2.73 2.92
C PRO A 321 2.45 2.70 3.37
N SER A 322 2.20 3.09 4.63
CA SER A 322 0.84 3.28 5.17
C SER A 322 0.06 4.27 4.30
N ALA A 323 -1.04 3.81 3.71
CA ALA A 323 -1.83 4.59 2.77
C ALA A 323 -3.25 4.03 2.68
N PHE A 324 -4.18 4.84 2.23
CA PHE A 324 -5.46 4.38 1.72
C PHE A 324 -5.55 4.64 0.21
N ARG A 325 -6.33 3.85 -0.46
CA ARG A 325 -6.50 3.95 -1.90
C ARG A 325 -7.73 4.78 -2.23
N VAL A 326 -7.58 5.71 -3.17
CA VAL A 326 -8.69 6.47 -3.75
C VAL A 326 -8.90 6.01 -5.18
N LEU A 327 -10.11 5.62 -5.50
CA LEU A 327 -10.48 5.17 -6.82
C LEU A 327 -11.40 6.18 -7.47
N THR A 328 -11.13 6.46 -8.73
CA THR A 328 -12.00 7.26 -9.59
C THR A 328 -12.67 6.33 -10.58
N VAL A 329 -13.97 6.40 -10.68
CA VAL A 329 -14.79 5.67 -11.66
C VAL A 329 -15.34 6.68 -12.64
N ASP A 330 -15.05 6.50 -13.93
CA ASP A 330 -15.55 7.36 -14.98
C ASP A 330 -16.96 6.96 -15.44
N THR A 331 -17.50 7.67 -16.39
CA THR A 331 -18.84 7.43 -16.95
C THR A 331 -19.02 6.07 -17.62
N GLU A 332 -17.93 5.43 -18.03
CA GLU A 332 -17.88 4.11 -18.64
C GLU A 332 -17.58 2.99 -17.65
N GLY A 333 -17.37 3.36 -16.37
CA GLY A 333 -17.01 2.45 -15.30
C GLY A 333 -15.53 2.05 -15.28
N ASN A 334 -14.66 2.72 -16.04
CA ASN A 334 -13.24 2.50 -15.96
C ASN A 334 -12.70 3.03 -14.65
N VAL A 335 -11.75 2.29 -14.07
CA VAL A 335 -11.22 2.55 -12.74
C VAL A 335 -9.80 3.09 -12.86
N ALA A 336 -9.55 4.24 -12.23
CA ALA A 336 -8.22 4.77 -11.98
C ALA A 336 -7.97 4.81 -10.48
N SER A 337 -6.71 4.60 -10.07
CA SER A 337 -6.33 4.45 -8.67
C SER A 337 -5.22 5.43 -8.31
N GLU A 338 -5.32 6.04 -7.13
CA GLU A 338 -4.26 6.82 -6.52
C GLU A 338 -4.13 6.51 -5.03
N PHE A 339 -2.95 6.79 -4.45
CA PHE A 339 -2.71 6.65 -3.02
C PHE A 339 -2.80 7.98 -2.29
N ARG A 340 -3.32 7.89 -1.05
CA ARG A 340 -3.17 8.93 -0.05
C ARG A 340 -2.40 8.34 1.13
N TYR A 341 -1.15 8.77 1.29
CA TYR A 341 -0.31 8.31 2.40
C TYR A 341 -0.83 8.86 3.72
N SER A 342 -0.99 7.97 4.70
CA SER A 342 -1.60 8.29 5.99
C SER A 342 -0.67 9.12 6.87
N TYR A 343 -1.24 9.86 7.82
CA TYR A 343 -0.58 10.59 8.92
C TYR A 343 0.26 11.81 8.53
N LEU A 344 0.35 12.17 7.26
CA LEU A 344 1.10 13.36 6.85
C LEU A 344 0.29 14.63 7.04
N SER A 345 0.62 15.38 8.08
CA SER A 345 0.17 16.76 8.24
C SER A 345 0.64 17.60 7.06
N PRO A 346 -0.07 18.71 6.71
CA PRO A 346 0.38 19.58 5.64
C PRO A 346 1.82 20.01 5.83
N SER A 347 2.71 19.55 4.96
CA SER A 347 4.15 19.83 4.99
C SER A 347 4.57 20.65 3.78
N LEU A 348 5.59 21.47 3.94
CA LEU A 348 6.17 22.29 2.89
C LEU A 348 7.63 22.56 3.23
N HIS A 349 8.55 21.96 2.50
CA HIS A 349 9.98 22.05 2.79
C HIS A 349 10.82 22.33 1.53
N ILE A 350 11.63 23.39 1.57
CA ILE A 350 12.59 23.70 0.50
C ILE A 350 13.83 22.83 0.74
N VAL A 351 14.07 21.85 -0.12
CA VAL A 351 15.16 20.89 0.02
C VAL A 351 16.48 21.44 -0.45
N SER A 352 16.50 22.05 -1.61
CA SER A 352 17.73 22.46 -2.33
C SER A 352 18.53 23.58 -1.68
N LEU A 353 17.93 24.31 -0.73
CA LEU A 353 18.54 25.48 -0.04
C LEU A 353 18.69 25.25 1.47
N GLU A 354 18.68 24.00 1.90
CA GLU A 354 18.84 23.67 3.31
C GLU A 354 20.23 24.10 3.82
N ASN A 355 20.28 24.59 5.06
CA ASN A 355 21.49 25.10 5.70
C ASN A 355 22.21 26.23 4.94
N GLY A 356 21.49 27.03 4.13
CA GLY A 356 22.06 28.13 3.35
C GLY A 356 22.93 27.69 2.17
N GLN A 357 22.89 26.39 1.82
CA GLN A 357 23.64 25.84 0.69
C GLN A 357 23.05 26.32 -0.63
N LEU A 358 23.92 26.56 -1.61
CA LEU A 358 23.56 27.09 -2.91
C LEU A 358 24.08 26.18 -4.03
N PRO A 359 23.38 25.05 -4.35
CA PRO A 359 23.74 24.27 -5.51
C PRO A 359 23.48 25.09 -6.76
N THR A 360 24.38 25.05 -7.72
CA THR A 360 24.25 25.82 -8.98
C THR A 360 24.24 24.83 -10.14
N LEU A 361 23.22 24.93 -10.99
CA LEU A 361 23.10 24.12 -12.19
C LEU A 361 24.16 24.56 -13.23
N PRO A 362 24.52 23.71 -14.20
CA PRO A 362 25.37 24.10 -15.34
C PRO A 362 24.82 25.32 -16.10
N SER A 363 23.51 25.56 -16.06
CA SER A 363 22.85 26.74 -16.63
C SER A 363 23.10 28.05 -15.88
N GLY A 364 23.84 28.02 -14.75
CA GLY A 364 24.02 29.20 -13.90
C GLY A 364 22.81 29.57 -13.05
N LYS A 365 21.79 28.68 -12.98
CA LYS A 365 20.59 28.86 -12.16
C LYS A 365 20.65 28.04 -10.89
N ILE A 366 19.82 28.39 -9.90
CA ILE A 366 19.68 27.65 -8.66
C ILE A 366 18.47 26.73 -8.78
N PRO A 367 18.61 25.42 -8.51
CA PRO A 367 17.45 24.53 -8.44
C PRO A 367 16.63 24.85 -7.19
N LEU A 368 15.35 25.09 -7.35
CA LEU A 368 14.38 25.18 -6.26
C LEU A 368 13.57 23.90 -6.24
N SER A 369 13.99 22.95 -5.44
CA SER A 369 13.28 21.70 -5.18
C SER A 369 12.53 21.80 -3.86
N VAL A 370 11.24 21.52 -3.89
CA VAL A 370 10.33 21.67 -2.75
C VAL A 370 9.56 20.36 -2.56
N ASN A 371 9.71 19.75 -1.40
CA ASN A 371 8.92 18.62 -0.97
C ASN A 371 7.72 19.11 -0.17
N ALA A 372 6.53 18.64 -0.57
CA ALA A 372 5.29 19.04 0.05
C ALA A 372 4.23 17.95 -0.08
N TYR A 373 3.43 17.78 0.96
CA TYR A 373 2.32 16.83 0.97
C TYR A 373 1.32 17.16 2.07
N SER A 374 0.10 16.68 1.91
CA SER A 374 -0.91 16.61 2.96
C SER A 374 -1.77 15.40 2.71
N THR A 375 -2.03 14.58 3.72
CA THR A 375 -2.94 13.44 3.60
C THR A 375 -4.36 13.89 3.26
N VAL A 376 -4.81 14.95 3.93
CA VAL A 376 -6.23 15.35 3.92
C VAL A 376 -6.63 16.31 2.79
N SER A 377 -5.65 16.89 2.09
CA SER A 377 -5.98 17.80 0.97
C SER A 377 -4.83 17.86 -0.05
N PRO A 378 -5.07 17.52 -1.32
CA PRO A 378 -4.08 17.67 -2.38
C PRO A 378 -3.63 19.13 -2.57
N ILE A 379 -2.39 19.30 -3.02
CA ILE A 379 -1.84 20.61 -3.40
C ILE A 379 -2.25 20.89 -4.84
N ARG A 380 -3.01 21.98 -5.04
CA ARG A 380 -3.51 22.42 -6.34
C ARG A 380 -2.43 23.13 -7.14
N SER A 381 -1.69 24.02 -6.49
CA SER A 381 -0.65 24.84 -7.14
C SER A 381 0.37 25.34 -6.13
N MET A 382 1.52 25.74 -6.63
CA MET A 382 2.60 26.28 -5.80
C MET A 382 3.30 27.41 -6.56
N ARG A 383 3.64 28.49 -5.81
CA ARG A 383 4.38 29.63 -6.36
C ARG A 383 5.55 30.01 -5.46
N TYR A 384 6.51 30.72 -6.03
CA TYR A 384 7.64 31.26 -5.30
C TYR A 384 7.97 32.68 -5.75
N TRP A 385 8.67 33.41 -4.90
CA TRP A 385 9.32 34.68 -5.21
C TRP A 385 10.57 34.84 -4.34
N CYS A 386 11.42 35.84 -4.68
CA CYS A 386 12.59 36.15 -3.89
C CYS A 386 12.48 37.57 -3.32
N GLU A 387 12.96 37.74 -2.08
CA GLU A 387 13.08 38.99 -1.37
C GLU A 387 14.53 39.25 -0.96
N SER A 388 14.93 40.54 -0.94
CA SER A 388 16.16 41.03 -0.31
C SER A 388 15.79 42.23 0.52
N GLU A 389 16.24 42.28 1.78
CA GLU A 389 15.94 43.37 2.74
C GLU A 389 14.42 43.65 2.85
N GLY A 390 13.59 42.60 2.78
CA GLY A 390 12.12 42.70 2.85
C GLY A 390 11.45 43.21 1.57
N LYS A 391 12.20 43.50 0.50
CA LYS A 391 11.67 43.94 -0.79
C LYS A 391 11.71 42.80 -1.78
N LYS A 392 10.61 42.64 -2.54
CA LYS A 392 10.53 41.64 -3.61
C LYS A 392 11.49 42.03 -4.75
N VAL A 393 12.48 41.15 -5.01
CA VAL A 393 13.50 41.32 -6.07
C VAL A 393 13.30 40.38 -7.25
N LEU A 394 12.47 39.32 -7.08
CA LEU A 394 11.99 38.46 -8.16
C LEU A 394 10.47 38.37 -8.04
N SER A 395 9.74 38.57 -9.15
CA SER A 395 8.28 38.44 -9.20
C SER A 395 7.84 36.99 -8.94
N SER A 396 6.58 36.81 -8.63
CA SER A 396 6.02 35.48 -8.36
C SER A 396 6.01 34.61 -9.60
N ASN A 397 6.51 33.38 -9.47
CA ASN A 397 6.56 32.36 -10.53
C ASN A 397 5.98 31.06 -9.99
N LEU A 398 5.50 30.19 -10.90
CA LEU A 398 4.96 28.88 -10.55
C LEU A 398 6.06 27.83 -10.44
N LEU A 399 5.90 26.91 -9.51
CA LEU A 399 6.64 25.64 -9.52
C LEU A 399 5.84 24.61 -10.33
N LYS A 400 6.57 23.68 -10.96
CA LYS A 400 6.00 22.53 -11.67
C LYS A 400 6.04 21.30 -10.77
N ARG A 401 4.92 20.58 -10.67
CA ARG A 401 4.88 19.28 -9.98
C ARG A 401 5.72 18.27 -10.76
N GLN A 402 6.64 17.61 -10.05
CA GLN A 402 7.50 16.57 -10.62
C GLN A 402 7.01 15.17 -10.22
N SER A 403 6.61 14.99 -8.96
CA SER A 403 6.09 13.76 -8.41
C SER A 403 4.93 14.07 -7.46
N ASP A 404 4.42 13.05 -6.76
CA ASP A 404 3.35 13.26 -5.78
C ASP A 404 3.77 14.13 -4.60
N PHE A 405 5.05 14.17 -4.31
CA PHE A 405 5.62 14.93 -3.19
C PHE A 405 6.48 16.11 -3.61
N ASN A 406 6.92 16.19 -4.87
CA ASN A 406 7.92 17.18 -5.27
C ASN A 406 7.42 18.19 -6.29
N TRP A 407 7.84 19.44 -6.06
CA TRP A 407 7.63 20.59 -6.93
C TRP A 407 8.97 21.25 -7.22
N TYR A 408 9.15 21.74 -8.45
CA TYR A 408 10.43 22.24 -8.94
C TYR A 408 10.32 23.51 -9.75
N ALA A 409 11.31 24.37 -9.59
CA ALA A 409 11.57 25.53 -10.44
C ALA A 409 13.08 25.81 -10.51
N GLU A 410 13.47 26.71 -11.38
CA GLU A 410 14.85 27.24 -11.46
C GLU A 410 14.83 28.73 -11.18
N ILE A 411 15.61 29.15 -10.19
CA ILE A 411 15.77 30.55 -9.85
C ILE A 411 16.92 31.13 -10.69
N PRO A 412 16.71 32.18 -11.48
CA PRO A 412 17.81 32.85 -12.18
C PRO A 412 18.75 33.50 -11.18
N LEU A 413 20.07 33.40 -11.39
CA LEU A 413 21.06 34.17 -10.66
C LEU A 413 21.31 35.48 -11.41
N LEU A 414 20.92 36.59 -10.79
CA LEU A 414 21.13 37.91 -11.35
C LEU A 414 22.37 38.55 -10.73
N SER A 415 23.23 39.16 -11.55
CA SER A 415 24.48 39.77 -11.09
C SER A 415 24.26 40.83 -9.99
N GLN A 416 23.13 41.52 -10.03
CA GLN A 416 22.75 42.53 -9.01
C GLN A 416 22.47 41.93 -7.63
N TRP A 417 22.44 40.60 -7.49
CA TRP A 417 22.24 39.90 -6.22
C TRP A 417 23.56 39.48 -5.57
N GLU A 418 24.70 39.71 -6.24
CA GLU A 418 26.01 39.38 -5.70
C GLU A 418 26.24 40.13 -4.39
N HIS A 419 26.74 39.46 -3.39
CA HIS A 419 26.98 39.96 -2.02
C HIS A 419 25.69 40.37 -1.28
N ARG A 420 24.53 39.86 -1.67
CA ARG A 420 23.26 40.08 -0.96
C ARG A 420 22.71 38.82 -0.33
N GLN A 421 22.06 39.01 0.82
CA GLN A 421 21.21 37.98 1.38
C GLN A 421 19.88 37.98 0.64
N LEU A 422 19.51 36.82 0.12
CA LEU A 422 18.24 36.58 -0.55
C LEU A 422 17.40 35.64 0.29
N THR A 423 16.08 35.84 0.26
CA THR A 423 15.12 34.91 0.87
C THR A 423 14.16 34.43 -0.21
N VAL A 424 14.13 33.14 -0.45
CA VAL A 424 13.10 32.49 -1.27
C VAL A 424 11.89 32.22 -0.37
N ILE A 425 10.74 32.64 -0.83
CA ILE A 425 9.44 32.33 -0.24
C ILE A 425 8.70 31.43 -1.19
N VAL A 426 8.18 30.30 -0.66
CA VAL A 426 7.31 29.37 -1.39
C VAL A 426 5.96 29.36 -0.72
N GLU A 427 4.91 29.37 -1.54
CA GLU A 427 3.52 29.35 -1.09
C GLU A 427 2.78 28.24 -1.81
N ALA A 428 2.21 27.30 -1.06
CA ALA A 428 1.41 26.18 -1.55
C ALA A 428 -0.08 26.44 -1.30
N PHE A 429 -0.91 26.15 -2.28
CA PHE A 429 -2.37 26.27 -2.25
C PHE A 429 -2.98 24.87 -2.29
N PHE A 430 -3.74 24.54 -1.25
CA PHE A 430 -4.41 23.25 -1.11
C PHE A 430 -5.85 23.30 -1.66
N ASN A 431 -6.41 22.15 -2.01
CA ASN A 431 -7.78 22.06 -2.54
C ASN A 431 -8.83 22.57 -1.55
N ASN A 432 -8.62 22.35 -0.24
CA ASN A 432 -9.51 22.82 0.82
C ASN A 432 -9.42 24.35 1.08
N GLY A 433 -8.63 25.08 0.29
CA GLY A 433 -8.43 26.52 0.45
C GLY A 433 -7.31 26.91 1.42
N GLU A 434 -6.72 25.97 2.14
CA GLU A 434 -5.57 26.25 3.00
C GLU A 434 -4.38 26.77 2.17
N VAL A 435 -3.62 27.69 2.75
CA VAL A 435 -2.40 28.25 2.16
C VAL A 435 -1.27 28.13 3.16
N ARG A 436 -0.19 27.50 2.74
CA ARG A 436 1.04 27.38 3.55
C ARG A 436 2.21 28.06 2.89
N ARG A 437 3.09 28.60 3.74
CA ARG A 437 4.32 29.28 3.30
C ARG A 437 5.52 28.70 4.01
N CYS A 438 6.62 28.57 3.28
CA CYS A 438 7.95 28.38 3.85
C CYS A 438 8.93 29.36 3.24
N ARG A 439 10.04 29.57 3.93
CA ARG A 439 11.09 30.49 3.49
C ARG A 439 12.46 29.90 3.79
N ARG A 440 13.42 30.20 2.91
CA ARG A 440 14.84 29.90 3.10
C ARG A 440 15.67 31.10 2.65
N SER A 441 16.62 31.49 3.47
CA SER A 441 17.57 32.52 3.13
C SER A 441 18.89 31.91 2.72
N PHE A 442 19.50 32.47 1.71
CA PHE A 442 20.83 32.12 1.27
C PHE A 442 21.59 33.41 0.94
N PHE A 443 22.91 33.31 0.96
CA PHE A 443 23.79 34.42 0.60
C PHE A 443 24.45 34.13 -0.73
N TYR A 444 24.35 35.05 -1.69
CA TYR A 444 24.97 34.89 -2.99
C TYR A 444 26.37 35.51 -2.98
N GLU A 445 27.34 34.66 -2.69
CA GLU A 445 28.77 34.93 -2.85
C GLU A 445 29.41 33.98 -3.82
N LYS A 446 30.44 34.39 -4.55
CA LYS A 446 31.38 33.47 -5.17
C LYS A 446 31.94 32.57 -4.06
N PRO A 447 31.94 31.25 -4.20
CA PRO A 447 32.22 30.34 -3.11
C PRO A 447 33.67 30.53 -2.62
N GLU A 448 33.87 31.31 -1.57
CA GLU A 448 35.02 31.09 -0.71
C GLU A 448 34.86 29.71 -0.06
N ARG A 449 35.91 28.89 -0.17
CA ARG A 449 35.95 27.52 0.35
C ARG A 449 35.85 27.50 1.87
N LYS A 450 34.68 27.75 2.45
CA LYS A 450 34.38 27.34 3.82
C LYS A 450 34.18 25.83 3.78
N GLN A 451 35.03 25.09 4.48
CA GLN A 451 34.92 23.65 4.68
C GLN A 451 33.66 23.35 5.49
N LEU A 452 32.54 23.12 4.83
CA LEU A 452 31.40 22.45 5.43
C LEU A 452 31.69 20.95 5.40
N PRO A 453 31.30 20.18 6.43
CA PRO A 453 31.55 18.72 6.45
C PRO A 453 30.86 17.99 5.28
N LEU A 454 29.70 18.46 4.82
CA LEU A 454 29.02 17.99 3.61
C LEU A 454 28.37 19.17 2.90
N ARG A 455 28.37 19.14 1.58
CA ARG A 455 27.77 20.16 0.71
C ARG A 455 26.88 19.48 -0.32
N LEU A 456 25.65 20.02 -0.53
CA LEU A 456 24.78 19.60 -1.62
C LEU A 456 25.44 20.00 -2.96
N SER A 457 25.76 19.00 -3.78
CA SER A 457 26.33 19.24 -5.14
C SER A 457 25.24 19.48 -6.15
N TRP A 458 24.24 18.63 -6.19
CA TRP A 458 23.09 18.72 -7.09
C TRP A 458 21.88 18.01 -6.51
N ILE A 459 20.72 18.29 -7.05
CA ILE A 459 19.46 17.60 -6.78
C ILE A 459 18.65 17.44 -8.05
N LYS A 460 18.09 16.26 -8.27
CA LYS A 460 17.27 15.96 -9.44
C LYS A 460 16.13 15.04 -9.10
N ASN A 461 14.92 15.35 -9.57
CA ASN A 461 13.76 14.47 -9.40
C ASN A 461 13.60 13.55 -10.62
N VAL A 462 13.31 12.27 -10.37
CA VAL A 462 13.14 11.25 -11.43
C VAL A 462 11.68 11.15 -11.94
N GLY A 463 10.76 11.93 -11.41
CA GLY A 463 9.37 11.98 -11.86
C GLY A 463 8.43 10.95 -11.23
N ALA A 464 8.92 10.13 -10.30
CA ALA A 464 8.15 9.15 -9.56
C ALA A 464 8.85 8.86 -8.23
N SER A 465 8.14 8.28 -7.26
CA SER A 465 8.71 7.91 -5.97
C SER A 465 9.81 6.85 -6.10
N ILE A 466 10.84 6.96 -5.27
CA ILE A 466 11.86 5.93 -5.09
C ILE A 466 11.64 5.30 -3.71
N PHE A 467 11.55 3.97 -3.67
CA PHE A 467 11.29 3.28 -2.42
C PHE A 467 12.59 2.70 -1.84
N MET A 468 12.87 1.42 -2.01
CA MET A 468 14.08 0.78 -1.45
C MET A 468 15.22 0.62 -2.45
N SER A 469 15.09 1.18 -3.64
CA SER A 469 16.14 1.15 -4.65
C SER A 469 17.27 2.12 -4.29
N ALA A 470 18.30 1.59 -3.64
CA ALA A 470 19.50 2.36 -3.32
C ALA A 470 20.15 2.89 -4.62
N PRO A 471 20.69 4.12 -4.61
CA PRO A 471 21.42 4.63 -5.75
C PRO A 471 22.73 3.83 -5.93
N LEU A 472 22.96 3.29 -7.12
CA LEU A 472 24.18 2.55 -7.46
C LEU A 472 25.06 3.38 -8.37
N VAL A 473 26.35 3.51 -8.03
CA VAL A 473 27.31 4.23 -8.85
C VAL A 473 28.22 3.24 -9.59
N TYR A 474 28.25 3.38 -10.91
CA TYR A 474 29.11 2.58 -11.76
C TYR A 474 29.64 3.43 -12.93
N ARG A 475 30.96 3.50 -13.10
CA ARG A 475 31.64 4.26 -14.17
C ARG A 475 31.12 5.69 -14.31
N LYS A 476 31.10 6.46 -13.20
CA LYS A 476 30.62 7.85 -13.12
C LYS A 476 29.14 8.06 -13.46
N ARG A 477 28.38 7.02 -13.53
CA ARG A 477 26.92 7.03 -13.69
C ARG A 477 26.25 6.54 -12.43
N LEU A 478 25.11 7.12 -12.12
CA LEU A 478 24.27 6.74 -11.00
C LEU A 478 22.98 6.10 -11.55
N PHE A 479 22.58 5.00 -10.96
CA PHE A 479 21.39 4.24 -11.33
C PHE A 479 20.48 4.09 -10.14
N THR A 480 19.18 4.23 -10.37
CA THR A 480 18.11 3.96 -9.39
C THR A 480 16.86 3.52 -10.12
N ALA A 481 15.88 3.00 -9.38
CA ALA A 481 14.58 2.63 -9.94
C ALA A 481 13.42 3.23 -9.14
N SER A 482 12.33 3.49 -9.84
CA SER A 482 11.13 4.11 -9.27
C SER A 482 9.99 3.13 -9.07
N VAL A 483 9.05 3.51 -8.20
CA VAL A 483 7.80 2.80 -7.96
C VAL A 483 6.63 3.52 -8.62
N ASP A 484 5.65 2.73 -9.06
CA ASP A 484 4.39 3.19 -9.64
C ASP A 484 3.28 2.18 -9.31
N ASP A 485 2.82 2.20 -8.08
CA ASP A 485 1.83 1.23 -7.58
C ASP A 485 0.41 1.49 -8.09
N ASN A 486 0.25 2.52 -8.94
CA ASN A 486 -0.99 2.87 -9.62
C ASN A 486 -1.00 2.50 -11.11
N GLU A 487 0.09 1.89 -11.61
CA GLU A 487 0.28 1.56 -13.04
C GLU A 487 0.08 2.76 -13.99
N SER A 488 0.53 3.94 -13.56
CA SER A 488 0.40 5.17 -14.33
C SER A 488 1.48 5.36 -15.41
N GLY A 489 2.36 4.36 -15.61
CA GLY A 489 3.45 4.38 -16.59
C GLY A 489 4.69 5.15 -16.12
N LYS A 490 4.84 5.39 -14.82
CA LYS A 490 5.96 6.14 -14.23
C LYS A 490 7.10 5.26 -13.72
N ALA A 491 6.90 3.95 -13.61
CA ALA A 491 7.94 3.03 -13.20
C ALA A 491 9.09 3.02 -14.22
N ALA A 492 10.33 3.14 -13.75
CA ALA A 492 11.50 3.17 -14.61
C ALA A 492 12.78 2.83 -13.88
N VAL A 493 13.78 2.37 -14.63
CA VAL A 493 15.18 2.50 -14.26
C VAL A 493 15.70 3.81 -14.85
N VAL A 494 16.40 4.59 -14.03
CA VAL A 494 16.93 5.90 -14.43
C VAL A 494 18.44 5.91 -14.25
N CYS A 495 19.15 6.38 -15.27
CA CYS A 495 20.57 6.62 -15.24
C CYS A 495 20.86 8.11 -15.28
N MET A 496 21.72 8.56 -14.41
CA MET A 496 22.15 9.95 -14.31
C MET A 496 23.68 10.05 -14.32
N ASP A 497 24.20 11.17 -14.77
CA ASP A 497 25.59 11.53 -14.53
C ASP A 497 25.80 11.75 -13.03
N ALA A 498 26.73 11.02 -12.44
CA ALA A 498 26.97 11.04 -10.99
C ALA A 498 27.52 12.39 -10.49
N GLN A 499 28.15 13.21 -11.34
CA GLN A 499 28.75 14.48 -10.94
C GLN A 499 27.76 15.65 -10.91
N ASN A 500 26.73 15.62 -11.79
CA ASN A 500 25.84 16.77 -11.97
C ASN A 500 24.35 16.44 -12.00
N GLY A 501 23.96 15.17 -11.86
CA GLY A 501 22.57 14.73 -11.86
C GLY A 501 21.84 14.82 -13.19
N THR A 502 22.55 15.06 -14.31
CA THR A 502 21.91 15.06 -15.64
C THR A 502 21.43 13.66 -15.99
N VAL A 503 20.13 13.55 -16.35
CA VAL A 503 19.57 12.27 -16.78
C VAL A 503 20.20 11.86 -18.12
N CYS A 504 20.91 10.75 -18.13
CA CYS A 504 21.52 10.16 -19.33
C CYS A 504 20.48 9.39 -20.13
N TRP A 505 19.70 8.55 -19.45
CA TRP A 505 18.61 7.78 -20.04
C TRP A 505 17.59 7.36 -18.98
N ARG A 506 16.40 6.99 -19.45
CA ARG A 506 15.30 6.43 -18.67
C ARG A 506 14.73 5.25 -19.42
N TYR A 507 14.63 4.10 -18.79
CA TYR A 507 13.98 2.90 -19.32
C TYR A 507 12.68 2.63 -18.56
N SER A 508 11.53 2.72 -19.25
CA SER A 508 10.22 2.49 -18.64
C SER A 508 9.99 1.01 -18.39
N LEU A 509 9.48 0.69 -17.22
CA LEU A 509 9.15 -0.65 -16.75
C LEU A 509 7.63 -0.87 -16.79
N ARG A 510 7.20 -2.13 -16.69
CA ARG A 510 5.78 -2.49 -16.64
C ARG A 510 5.16 -2.26 -15.27
N GLY A 511 5.95 -2.28 -14.20
CA GLY A 511 5.51 -2.11 -12.82
C GLY A 511 6.60 -1.60 -11.91
N SER A 512 6.24 -1.35 -10.66
CA SER A 512 7.12 -0.85 -9.61
C SER A 512 8.34 -1.72 -9.39
N VAL A 513 9.50 -1.10 -9.15
CA VAL A 513 10.67 -1.76 -8.56
C VAL A 513 10.73 -1.39 -7.09
N ARG A 514 10.38 -2.32 -6.22
CA ARG A 514 10.28 -2.08 -4.77
C ARG A 514 11.53 -2.46 -3.99
N SER A 515 12.43 -3.24 -4.60
CA SER A 515 13.67 -3.73 -4.02
C SER A 515 14.89 -3.12 -4.69
N SER A 516 16.08 -3.61 -4.32
CA SER A 516 17.34 -3.19 -4.92
C SER A 516 17.44 -3.58 -6.39
N ILE A 517 18.13 -2.75 -7.18
CA ILE A 517 18.66 -3.11 -8.50
C ILE A 517 20.09 -3.64 -8.34
N ALA A 518 20.61 -4.32 -9.34
CA ALA A 518 21.97 -4.85 -9.34
C ALA A 518 22.71 -4.48 -10.63
N ILE A 519 24.02 -4.45 -10.58
CA ILE A 519 24.87 -4.15 -11.75
C ILE A 519 25.98 -5.19 -11.83
N ALA A 520 26.14 -5.82 -13.00
CA ALA A 520 27.28 -6.67 -13.35
C ALA A 520 27.54 -6.58 -14.85
N ASP A 521 28.82 -6.68 -15.24
CA ASP A 521 29.27 -6.72 -16.64
C ASP A 521 28.70 -5.63 -17.57
N GLY A 522 28.50 -4.43 -17.00
CA GLY A 522 27.97 -3.30 -17.74
C GLY A 522 26.45 -3.37 -17.99
N LEU A 523 25.74 -4.28 -17.34
CA LEU A 523 24.30 -4.42 -17.36
C LEU A 523 23.70 -4.02 -16.02
N VAL A 524 22.58 -3.31 -16.05
CA VAL A 524 21.73 -2.99 -14.92
C VAL A 524 20.57 -3.96 -14.90
N PHE A 525 20.36 -4.62 -13.77
CA PHE A 525 19.27 -5.57 -13.57
C PHE A 525 18.23 -4.97 -12.62
N ALA A 526 16.97 -5.07 -13.00
CA ALA A 526 15.83 -4.69 -12.18
C ALA A 526 14.74 -5.76 -12.24
N GLN A 527 14.01 -5.95 -11.15
CA GLN A 527 12.82 -6.82 -11.11
C GLN A 527 11.62 -6.01 -10.68
N ASP A 528 10.54 -6.08 -11.48
CA ASP A 528 9.30 -5.39 -11.14
C ASP A 528 8.32 -6.28 -10.36
N VAL A 529 7.27 -5.67 -9.81
CA VAL A 529 6.23 -6.36 -9.02
C VAL A 529 5.39 -7.35 -9.85
N HIS A 530 5.46 -7.31 -11.18
CA HIS A 530 4.83 -8.29 -12.07
C HIS A 530 5.76 -9.48 -12.38
N GLY A 531 6.97 -9.49 -11.80
CA GLY A 531 7.96 -10.56 -11.94
C GLY A 531 8.73 -10.54 -13.25
N TYR A 532 8.78 -9.42 -13.94
CA TYR A 532 9.69 -9.23 -15.04
C TYR A 532 11.06 -8.84 -14.52
N ILE A 533 12.10 -9.53 -15.00
CA ILE A 533 13.50 -9.16 -14.84
C ILE A 533 13.95 -8.52 -16.13
N TYR A 534 14.63 -7.40 -16.01
CA TYR A 534 15.18 -6.63 -17.12
C TYR A 534 16.70 -6.59 -17.01
N ALA A 535 17.40 -6.78 -18.10
CA ALA A 535 18.81 -6.47 -18.26
C ALA A 535 18.96 -5.31 -19.25
N ILE A 536 19.48 -4.21 -18.77
CA ILE A 536 19.57 -2.94 -19.49
C ILE A 536 21.03 -2.55 -19.60
N GLN A 537 21.47 -2.19 -20.81
CA GLN A 537 22.83 -1.70 -21.04
C GLN A 537 23.08 -0.43 -20.21
N ALA A 538 24.04 -0.46 -19.29
CA ALA A 538 24.31 0.64 -18.36
C ALA A 538 24.70 1.94 -19.09
N GLU A 539 25.36 1.83 -20.23
CA GLU A 539 25.83 2.99 -20.99
C GLU A 539 24.72 3.66 -21.79
N THR A 540 23.87 2.89 -22.46
CA THR A 540 22.92 3.40 -23.45
C THR A 540 21.47 3.40 -22.99
N GLY A 541 21.11 2.60 -21.95
CA GLY A 541 19.73 2.37 -21.53
C GLY A 541 18.96 1.41 -22.45
N THR A 542 19.65 0.73 -23.37
CA THR A 542 19.04 -0.23 -24.28
C THR A 542 18.74 -1.54 -23.57
N LEU A 543 17.53 -2.06 -23.74
CA LEU A 543 17.16 -3.39 -23.25
C LEU A 543 17.98 -4.45 -23.98
N VAL A 544 18.65 -5.32 -23.21
CA VAL A 544 19.37 -6.48 -23.74
C VAL A 544 18.45 -7.69 -23.76
N TRP A 545 17.80 -7.95 -22.63
CA TRP A 545 16.76 -8.96 -22.52
C TRP A 545 15.78 -8.64 -21.40
N GLU A 546 14.56 -9.16 -21.53
CA GLU A 546 13.58 -9.24 -20.44
C GLU A 546 13.09 -10.68 -20.28
N LYS A 547 12.79 -11.07 -19.07
CA LYS A 547 12.26 -12.39 -18.76
C LYS A 547 11.22 -12.31 -17.66
N LYS A 548 10.04 -12.88 -17.92
CA LYS A 548 9.03 -13.05 -16.89
C LYS A 548 9.32 -14.36 -16.14
N LEU A 549 9.58 -14.27 -14.85
CA LEU A 549 9.56 -15.42 -13.97
C LEU A 549 8.11 -15.85 -13.78
N ASN A 550 7.86 -17.14 -13.74
CA ASN A 550 6.50 -17.65 -13.63
C ASN A 550 5.95 -17.37 -12.21
N ILE A 551 5.23 -16.28 -12.09
CA ILE A 551 4.56 -15.85 -10.86
C ILE A 551 3.07 -15.97 -11.12
N GLY A 552 2.32 -16.52 -10.15
CA GLY A 552 0.86 -16.58 -10.21
C GLY A 552 0.23 -15.19 -10.22
N VAL A 553 -1.09 -15.14 -10.15
CA VAL A 553 -1.87 -13.89 -10.10
C VAL A 553 -1.86 -13.20 -8.73
N LEU A 554 -1.36 -13.88 -7.70
CA LEU A 554 -1.20 -13.29 -6.37
C LEU A 554 -0.13 -12.19 -6.39
N PRO A 555 -0.27 -11.14 -5.58
CA PRO A 555 0.76 -10.12 -5.45
C PRO A 555 2.07 -10.78 -5.00
N PRO A 556 3.12 -10.73 -5.81
CA PRO A 556 4.38 -11.36 -5.42
C PRO A 556 5.12 -10.47 -4.44
N LEU A 557 5.71 -11.09 -3.42
CA LEU A 557 6.84 -10.51 -2.71
C LEU A 557 8.10 -10.96 -3.43
N ASN A 558 8.76 -10.04 -4.08
CA ASN A 558 9.99 -10.31 -4.84
C ASN A 558 11.19 -9.95 -3.99
N ASP A 559 12.09 -10.93 -3.83
CA ASP A 559 13.40 -10.66 -3.22
C ASP A 559 14.19 -9.65 -4.07
N GLY A 560 14.99 -8.82 -3.41
CA GLY A 560 15.92 -7.93 -4.10
C GLY A 560 16.98 -8.74 -4.83
N LEU A 561 17.30 -8.30 -6.04
CA LEU A 561 18.30 -8.96 -6.91
C LEU A 561 19.71 -8.89 -6.33
N VAL A 562 20.51 -9.92 -6.61
CA VAL A 562 21.95 -9.86 -6.50
C VAL A 562 22.58 -10.35 -7.80
N ALA A 563 23.61 -9.67 -8.27
CA ALA A 563 24.38 -10.08 -9.44
C ALA A 563 25.87 -10.17 -9.09
N ALA A 564 26.50 -11.20 -9.57
CA ALA A 564 27.94 -11.42 -9.39
C ALA A 564 28.51 -12.08 -10.64
N SER A 565 29.61 -11.52 -11.14
CA SER A 565 30.23 -11.97 -12.40
C SER A 565 29.20 -12.02 -13.53
N ASP A 566 28.99 -13.18 -14.11
CA ASP A 566 28.12 -13.45 -15.26
C ASP A 566 26.72 -14.01 -14.87
N VAL A 567 26.38 -13.96 -13.56
CA VAL A 567 25.11 -14.51 -13.03
C VAL A 567 24.29 -13.44 -12.32
N VAL A 568 22.99 -13.44 -12.58
CA VAL A 568 22.00 -12.71 -11.79
C VAL A 568 21.08 -13.68 -11.07
N TYR A 569 20.91 -13.48 -9.77
CA TYR A 569 20.04 -14.27 -8.90
C TYR A 569 18.78 -13.49 -8.57
N ALA A 570 17.63 -14.17 -8.66
CA ALA A 570 16.33 -13.58 -8.41
C ALA A 570 15.41 -14.54 -7.68
N GLY A 571 14.61 -14.01 -6.75
CA GLY A 571 13.54 -14.71 -6.07
C GLY A 571 12.16 -14.25 -6.55
N THR A 572 11.20 -15.15 -6.49
CA THR A 572 9.81 -14.87 -6.90
C THR A 572 8.81 -15.11 -5.77
N GLY A 573 9.30 -15.31 -4.56
CA GLY A 573 8.49 -15.74 -3.44
C GLY A 573 8.12 -17.22 -3.43
N LYS A 574 8.13 -17.87 -4.60
CA LYS A 574 7.82 -19.32 -4.74
C LYS A 574 8.97 -20.12 -5.33
N SER A 575 9.94 -19.47 -5.89
CA SER A 575 11.13 -20.08 -6.47
C SER A 575 12.30 -19.12 -6.41
N LEU A 576 13.48 -19.69 -6.46
CA LEU A 576 14.75 -18.98 -6.57
C LEU A 576 15.42 -19.41 -7.87
N CYS A 577 16.03 -18.52 -8.61
CA CYS A 577 16.69 -18.83 -9.86
C CYS A 577 17.99 -18.08 -10.06
N ALA A 578 18.85 -18.67 -10.91
CA ALA A 578 20.04 -18.03 -11.45
C ALA A 578 19.91 -17.94 -12.97
N LEU A 579 20.23 -16.79 -13.51
CA LEU A 579 20.17 -16.48 -14.93
C LEU A 579 21.57 -16.04 -15.41
N LYS A 580 21.93 -16.39 -16.64
CA LYS A 580 23.11 -15.78 -17.28
C LYS A 580 22.90 -14.29 -17.46
N ALA A 581 23.81 -13.48 -16.93
CA ALA A 581 23.69 -12.03 -16.98
C ALA A 581 23.54 -11.48 -18.41
N ALA A 582 24.33 -12.02 -19.36
CA ALA A 582 24.35 -11.53 -20.73
C ALA A 582 23.12 -11.89 -21.56
N THR A 583 22.44 -13.02 -21.27
CA THR A 583 21.39 -13.57 -22.15
C THR A 583 20.04 -13.80 -21.49
N GLY A 584 19.97 -13.78 -20.14
CA GLY A 584 18.78 -14.17 -19.39
C GLY A 584 18.45 -15.67 -19.45
N GLU A 585 19.37 -16.49 -19.98
CA GLU A 585 19.22 -17.95 -20.01
C GLU A 585 19.21 -18.50 -18.59
N LEU A 586 18.26 -19.41 -18.31
CA LEU A 586 18.13 -20.05 -17.01
C LEU A 586 19.31 -21.04 -16.81
N ILE A 587 20.11 -20.79 -15.75
CA ILE A 587 21.15 -21.72 -15.31
C ILE A 587 20.54 -22.80 -14.43
N TRP A 588 19.80 -22.38 -13.40
CA TRP A 588 19.04 -23.26 -12.53
C TRP A 588 17.82 -22.57 -11.94
N LYS A 589 16.84 -23.35 -11.53
CA LYS A 589 15.64 -22.92 -10.78
C LYS A 589 15.39 -23.89 -9.65
N ASN A 590 15.21 -23.40 -8.43
CA ASN A 590 14.80 -24.18 -7.29
C ASN A 590 13.39 -23.76 -6.85
N GLU A 591 12.41 -24.65 -7.04
CA GLU A 591 11.01 -24.44 -6.63
C GLU A 591 10.70 -25.07 -5.26
N ALA A 592 11.62 -25.87 -4.74
CA ALA A 592 11.41 -26.60 -3.49
C ALA A 592 11.72 -25.78 -2.24
N TRP A 593 12.45 -24.67 -2.37
CA TRP A 593 12.92 -23.89 -1.23
C TRP A 593 11.83 -23.11 -0.52
N SER A 594 10.78 -22.76 -1.21
CA SER A 594 9.72 -21.93 -0.63
C SER A 594 8.34 -22.52 -0.93
N ARG A 595 7.55 -22.68 0.09
CA ARG A 595 6.09 -22.86 0.00
C ARG A 595 5.35 -21.66 0.60
N GLY A 596 6.06 -20.57 0.86
CA GLY A 596 5.55 -19.35 1.41
C GLY A 596 5.51 -18.24 0.38
N GLU A 597 5.23 -17.07 0.87
CA GLU A 597 5.38 -15.81 0.16
C GLU A 597 6.86 -15.43 0.18
N GLY A 598 7.30 -14.62 -0.81
CA GLY A 598 8.64 -14.07 -0.85
C GLY A 598 8.90 -13.06 0.26
N CYS A 599 10.03 -12.42 0.17
CA CYS A 599 10.45 -11.40 1.11
C CYS A 599 11.01 -10.22 0.30
N VAL A 600 10.91 -9.02 0.82
CA VAL A 600 11.46 -7.81 0.17
C VAL A 600 12.95 -7.63 0.42
N ALA A 601 13.55 -8.44 1.29
CA ALA A 601 14.99 -8.42 1.54
C ALA A 601 15.77 -8.72 0.27
N THR A 602 16.91 -8.08 0.09
CA THR A 602 17.85 -8.41 -0.98
C THR A 602 18.48 -9.77 -0.72
N LEU A 603 18.53 -10.62 -1.73
CA LEU A 603 19.27 -11.87 -1.69
C LEU A 603 20.72 -11.61 -1.27
N SER A 604 21.30 -12.49 -0.48
CA SER A 604 22.63 -12.32 0.04
C SER A 604 23.55 -13.43 -0.46
N LEU A 605 24.61 -13.07 -1.18
CA LEU A 605 25.56 -13.99 -1.79
C LEU A 605 26.91 -13.91 -1.09
N GLY A 606 27.43 -15.05 -0.66
CA GLY A 606 28.79 -15.18 -0.10
C GLY A 606 29.30 -16.62 -0.21
N ARG A 607 30.57 -16.83 -0.53
CA ARG A 607 31.23 -18.14 -0.56
C ARG A 607 30.48 -19.21 -1.35
N ASN A 608 29.89 -18.87 -2.49
CA ASN A 608 29.03 -19.74 -3.31
C ASN A 608 27.75 -20.22 -2.58
N ILE A 609 27.34 -19.52 -1.52
CA ILE A 609 26.08 -19.75 -0.83
C ILE A 609 25.17 -18.54 -1.09
N LEU A 610 23.96 -18.81 -1.56
CA LEU A 610 22.93 -17.82 -1.78
C LEU A 610 21.89 -17.95 -0.66
N ILE A 611 21.72 -16.90 0.12
CA ILE A 611 20.72 -16.84 1.19
C ILE A 611 19.47 -16.14 0.64
N GLY A 612 18.34 -16.83 0.73
CA GLY A 612 17.02 -16.33 0.42
C GLY A 612 16.08 -16.42 1.62
N HIS A 613 15.01 -15.67 1.56
CA HIS A 613 14.03 -15.57 2.63
C HIS A 613 12.65 -15.95 2.11
N ALA A 614 11.84 -16.56 2.98
CA ALA A 614 10.43 -16.76 2.70
C ALA A 614 9.63 -16.28 3.91
N ASN A 615 8.78 -15.29 3.68
CA ASN A 615 7.90 -14.74 4.70
C ASN A 615 7.01 -15.88 5.27
N TRP A 616 6.78 -15.89 6.56
CA TRP A 616 6.02 -16.93 7.30
C TRP A 616 6.64 -18.34 7.28
N LYS A 617 7.78 -18.57 6.62
CA LYS A 617 8.40 -19.90 6.50
C LYS A 617 9.78 -20.01 7.13
N GLY A 618 10.73 -19.19 6.71
CA GLY A 618 12.08 -19.26 7.25
C GLY A 618 13.17 -18.68 6.36
N LEU A 619 14.40 -19.07 6.70
CA LEU A 619 15.63 -18.69 6.01
C LEU A 619 16.20 -19.91 5.29
N TYR A 620 16.67 -19.71 4.06
CA TYR A 620 17.16 -20.79 3.18
C TYR A 620 18.54 -20.46 2.63
N ALA A 621 19.40 -21.47 2.59
CA ALA A 621 20.67 -21.37 1.90
C ALA A 621 20.70 -22.36 0.72
N ASN A 622 21.12 -21.85 -0.42
CA ASN A 622 21.25 -22.63 -1.64
C ASN A 622 22.67 -22.54 -2.17
N ASN A 623 23.14 -23.60 -2.79
CA ASN A 623 24.35 -23.56 -3.57
C ASN A 623 24.15 -22.61 -4.76
N ALA A 624 24.96 -21.54 -4.83
CA ALA A 624 24.82 -20.52 -5.85
C ALA A 624 25.12 -21.02 -7.27
N VAL A 625 25.87 -22.12 -7.41
CA VAL A 625 26.28 -22.67 -8.71
C VAL A 625 25.18 -23.53 -9.33
N ASN A 626 24.52 -24.39 -8.55
CA ASN A 626 23.56 -25.38 -9.03
C ASN A 626 22.15 -25.26 -8.43
N GLY A 627 21.92 -24.33 -7.48
CA GLY A 627 20.64 -24.09 -6.86
C GLY A 627 20.20 -25.13 -5.82
N GLU A 628 21.03 -26.11 -5.49
CA GLU A 628 20.73 -27.13 -4.50
C GLU A 628 20.49 -26.50 -3.12
N LEU A 629 19.44 -26.91 -2.42
CA LEU A 629 19.16 -26.49 -1.05
C LEU A 629 20.20 -27.11 -0.12
N LEU A 630 21.00 -26.26 0.52
CA LEU A 630 22.04 -26.68 1.49
C LEU A 630 21.44 -26.88 2.87
N TRP A 631 20.65 -25.93 3.32
CA TRP A 631 19.95 -25.97 4.60
C TRP A 631 18.74 -25.02 4.60
N GLU A 632 17.82 -25.28 5.52
CA GLU A 632 16.72 -24.38 5.85
C GLU A 632 16.64 -24.21 7.39
N ASN A 633 16.29 -23.01 7.82
CA ASN A 633 16.03 -22.72 9.23
C ASN A 633 14.58 -22.19 9.38
N LYS A 634 13.76 -22.98 10.07
CA LYS A 634 12.32 -22.72 10.29
C LYS A 634 12.03 -22.19 11.70
N ASP A 635 13.02 -21.65 12.38
CA ASP A 635 12.82 -21.03 13.69
C ASP A 635 11.65 -20.04 13.65
N ALA A 636 10.80 -20.08 14.66
CA ALA A 636 9.58 -19.28 14.70
C ALA A 636 9.86 -17.76 14.60
N GLU A 637 10.96 -17.29 15.20
CA GLU A 637 11.36 -15.89 15.13
C GLU A 637 12.09 -15.53 13.81
N LEU A 638 12.47 -16.53 13.01
CA LEU A 638 13.02 -16.34 11.67
C LEU A 638 11.98 -16.36 10.56
N LYS A 639 10.69 -16.38 10.86
CA LYS A 639 9.61 -16.39 9.86
C LYS A 639 9.24 -15.02 9.30
N TYR A 640 9.58 -13.95 10.01
CA TYR A 640 9.31 -12.57 9.62
C TYR A 640 10.64 -11.91 9.29
N ARG A 641 10.95 -11.78 8.00
CA ARG A 641 12.24 -11.31 7.57
C ARG A 641 12.11 -10.22 6.53
N SER A 642 12.75 -9.12 6.84
CA SER A 642 12.77 -7.95 5.99
C SER A 642 14.19 -7.52 5.66
N ALA A 643 15.16 -7.78 6.56
CA ALA A 643 16.54 -7.41 6.41
C ALA A 643 17.35 -8.45 5.62
N SER A 644 18.27 -7.98 4.80
CA SER A 644 19.28 -8.81 4.19
C SER A 644 20.30 -9.31 5.23
N VAL A 645 20.97 -10.41 4.91
CA VAL A 645 21.99 -11.00 5.78
C VAL A 645 23.31 -10.29 5.56
N ALA A 646 23.99 -9.87 6.62
CA ALA A 646 25.38 -9.41 6.59
C ALA A 646 26.34 -10.59 6.85
N TRP A 647 27.47 -10.61 6.14
CA TRP A 647 28.48 -11.67 6.22
C TRP A 647 29.73 -11.20 6.94
N GLU A 648 30.23 -12.03 7.85
CA GLU A 648 31.56 -11.90 8.38
C GLU A 648 32.20 -13.29 8.63
N GLY A 649 33.19 -13.64 7.87
CA GLY A 649 33.76 -14.98 7.95
C GLY A 649 32.73 -16.06 7.61
N GLU A 650 32.49 -16.98 8.54
CA GLU A 650 31.47 -18.03 8.42
C GLU A 650 30.14 -17.64 9.11
N ASN A 651 30.06 -16.45 9.67
CA ASN A 651 28.91 -15.98 10.40
C ASN A 651 27.97 -15.14 9.52
N LEU A 652 26.68 -15.36 9.72
CA LEU A 652 25.59 -14.58 9.15
C LEU A 652 24.94 -13.76 10.26
N TYR A 653 24.85 -12.47 10.05
CA TYR A 653 24.23 -11.53 10.99
C TYR A 653 22.92 -11.03 10.42
N LEU A 654 21.84 -11.15 11.15
CA LEU A 654 20.52 -10.70 10.67
C LEU A 654 19.58 -10.29 11.80
N LEU A 655 18.54 -9.54 11.40
CA LEU A 655 17.46 -9.06 12.24
C LEU A 655 16.16 -9.74 11.85
N SER A 656 15.32 -10.06 12.79
CA SER A 656 13.99 -10.58 12.51
C SER A 656 13.06 -10.36 13.70
N SER A 657 11.88 -9.84 13.45
CA SER A 657 10.84 -9.62 14.43
C SER A 657 11.31 -8.76 15.62
N ARG A 658 11.73 -9.37 16.70
CA ARG A 658 12.26 -8.70 17.91
C ARG A 658 13.59 -9.29 18.36
N SER A 659 14.35 -9.86 17.45
CA SER A 659 15.60 -10.55 17.79
C SER A 659 16.70 -10.25 16.77
N PHE A 660 17.91 -10.20 17.28
CA PHE A 660 19.15 -10.22 16.52
C PHE A 660 19.73 -11.63 16.57
N PHE A 661 20.25 -12.09 15.42
CA PHE A 661 20.80 -13.44 15.26
C PHE A 661 22.19 -13.42 14.68
N ILE A 662 23.00 -14.41 15.11
CA ILE A 662 24.21 -14.86 14.44
C ILE A 662 24.01 -16.33 14.11
N LEU A 663 24.15 -16.70 12.83
CA LEU A 663 24.04 -18.07 12.36
C LEU A 663 25.34 -18.52 11.70
N ASN A 664 25.57 -19.85 11.71
CA ASN A 664 26.60 -20.48 10.91
C ASN A 664 26.14 -20.57 9.45
N SER A 665 26.93 -20.05 8.50
CA SER A 665 26.57 -20.04 7.09
C SER A 665 26.56 -21.41 6.41
N LYS A 666 27.27 -22.42 6.99
CA LYS A 666 27.38 -23.76 6.40
C LYS A 666 26.17 -24.66 6.67
N ASN A 667 25.56 -24.51 7.86
CA ASN A 667 24.47 -25.39 8.32
C ASN A 667 23.22 -24.65 8.81
N GLY A 668 23.23 -23.31 8.84
CA GLY A 668 22.11 -22.50 9.30
C GLY A 668 21.83 -22.56 10.81
N GLU A 669 22.72 -23.13 11.60
CA GLU A 669 22.56 -23.23 13.05
C GLU A 669 22.67 -21.87 13.72
N VAL A 670 21.75 -21.59 14.66
CA VAL A 670 21.76 -20.35 15.45
C VAL A 670 22.87 -20.43 16.50
N ILE A 671 23.92 -19.63 16.31
CA ILE A 671 25.04 -19.48 17.24
C ILE A 671 24.63 -18.55 18.39
N VAL A 672 23.98 -17.43 18.04
CA VAL A 672 23.52 -16.43 18.99
C VAL A 672 22.10 -15.98 18.67
N ARG A 673 21.29 -15.83 19.71
CA ARG A 673 20.01 -15.14 19.66
C ARG A 673 19.96 -14.12 20.79
N LYS A 674 19.82 -12.84 20.41
CA LYS A 674 19.60 -11.75 21.37
C LYS A 674 18.22 -11.15 21.19
N LYS A 675 17.41 -11.21 22.25
CA LYS A 675 16.11 -10.51 22.27
C LYS A 675 16.34 -9.02 22.35
N MET A 676 15.63 -8.28 21.49
CA MET A 676 15.64 -6.82 21.46
C MET A 676 14.43 -6.25 22.22
N ASN A 677 14.59 -5.07 22.79
CA ASN A 677 13.53 -4.38 23.52
C ASN A 677 12.48 -3.71 22.58
N CYS A 678 12.75 -3.68 21.28
CA CYS A 678 11.86 -3.11 20.27
C CYS A 678 11.74 -4.04 19.07
N SER A 679 10.80 -3.76 18.17
CA SER A 679 10.74 -4.39 16.86
C SER A 679 11.93 -3.97 16.02
N VAL A 680 12.56 -4.95 15.36
CA VAL A 680 13.67 -4.79 14.42
C VAL A 680 13.30 -5.27 13.02
N ASP A 681 12.01 -5.35 12.74
CA ASP A 681 11.48 -5.82 11.46
C ASP A 681 11.46 -4.67 10.43
N VAL A 682 12.63 -4.38 9.91
CA VAL A 682 12.92 -3.33 8.91
C VAL A 682 13.92 -3.87 7.88
N ASN A 683 14.05 -3.17 6.76
CA ASN A 683 14.98 -3.54 5.68
C ASN A 683 16.47 -3.31 6.02
N SER A 684 16.76 -2.72 7.16
CA SER A 684 18.12 -2.39 7.57
C SER A 684 19.00 -3.63 7.72
N THR A 685 19.99 -3.79 6.85
CA THR A 685 21.04 -4.81 6.99
C THR A 685 22.04 -4.35 8.04
N PRO A 686 22.45 -5.21 8.99
CA PRO A 686 23.45 -4.85 9.99
C PRO A 686 24.79 -4.44 9.37
N LEU A 687 25.32 -3.31 9.80
CA LEU A 687 26.70 -2.90 9.53
C LEU A 687 27.61 -3.55 10.58
N ILE A 688 28.54 -4.38 10.13
CA ILE A 688 29.51 -5.05 11.00
C ILE A 688 30.84 -4.28 10.91
N THR A 689 31.34 -3.82 12.06
CA THR A 689 32.63 -3.18 12.19
C THR A 689 33.59 -4.05 13.00
N GLU A 690 34.77 -3.54 13.34
CA GLU A 690 35.71 -4.25 14.23
C GLU A 690 35.12 -4.43 15.64
N SER A 691 34.40 -3.43 16.15
CA SER A 691 33.98 -3.36 17.56
C SER A 691 32.45 -3.16 17.74
N GLU A 692 31.69 -2.83 16.70
CA GLU A 692 30.24 -2.60 16.78
C GLU A 692 29.46 -3.38 15.71
N ILE A 693 28.20 -3.64 16.03
CA ILE A 693 27.14 -4.06 15.11
C ILE A 693 26.07 -2.96 15.14
N ILE A 694 25.87 -2.28 14.02
CA ILE A 694 25.00 -1.09 13.93
C ILE A 694 23.85 -1.36 12.97
N PHE A 695 22.61 -1.08 13.36
CA PHE A 695 21.43 -1.32 12.51
C PHE A 695 20.25 -0.39 12.84
N GLY A 696 19.38 -0.20 11.85
CA GLY A 696 18.10 0.46 12.01
C GLY A 696 17.05 -0.44 12.68
N THR A 697 16.02 0.17 13.25
CA THR A 697 14.90 -0.53 13.92
C THR A 697 13.57 0.02 13.47
N ALA A 698 12.51 -0.74 13.70
CA ALA A 698 11.14 -0.32 13.38
C ALA A 698 10.62 0.79 14.31
N ALA A 699 11.12 0.86 15.55
CA ALA A 699 10.48 1.70 16.56
C ALA A 699 11.45 2.61 17.34
N ASN A 700 12.75 2.38 17.27
CA ASN A 700 13.70 2.99 18.20
C ASN A 700 14.94 3.61 17.53
N GLY A 701 14.82 3.98 16.24
CA GLY A 701 15.93 4.59 15.51
C GLY A 701 17.05 3.62 15.18
N VAL A 702 18.30 4.00 15.44
CA VAL A 702 19.50 3.22 15.17
C VAL A 702 20.13 2.77 16.48
N ILE A 703 20.48 1.48 16.54
CA ILE A 703 21.13 0.85 17.71
C ILE A 703 22.53 0.39 17.31
N ALA A 704 23.48 0.53 18.21
CA ALA A 704 24.79 -0.11 18.13
C ALA A 704 24.98 -1.07 19.30
N LEU A 705 25.31 -2.30 18.98
CA LEU A 705 25.74 -3.30 19.95
C LEU A 705 27.27 -3.38 19.96
N ASP A 706 27.83 -3.64 21.12
CA ASP A 706 29.21 -4.10 21.23
C ASP A 706 29.32 -5.48 20.58
N LYS A 707 30.25 -5.65 19.68
CA LYS A 707 30.36 -6.88 18.89
C LYS A 707 30.73 -8.12 19.69
N GLN A 708 31.47 -7.97 20.81
CA GLN A 708 31.92 -9.08 21.63
C GLN A 708 30.89 -9.47 22.70
N THR A 709 30.36 -8.45 23.39
CA THR A 709 29.44 -8.67 24.51
C THR A 709 27.98 -8.69 24.06
N LEU A 710 27.70 -8.12 22.88
CA LEU A 710 26.35 -7.88 22.34
C LEU A 710 25.51 -6.94 23.21
N GLU A 711 26.10 -6.23 24.16
CA GLU A 711 25.42 -5.20 24.92
C GLU A 711 25.23 -3.93 24.10
N GLU A 712 24.14 -3.20 24.37
CA GLU A 712 23.88 -1.91 23.71
C GLU A 712 24.92 -0.87 24.13
N LYS A 713 25.71 -0.37 23.16
CA LYS A 713 26.67 0.72 23.38
C LYS A 713 26.01 2.06 23.32
N TRP A 714 25.13 2.25 22.35
CA TRP A 714 24.36 3.47 22.19
C TRP A 714 23.09 3.20 21.38
N ASN A 715 22.11 4.06 21.59
CA ASN A 715 20.91 4.17 20.79
C ASN A 715 20.69 5.62 20.35
N PHE A 716 20.46 5.84 19.07
CA PHE A 716 20.10 7.15 18.52
C PHE A 716 18.67 7.12 18.04
N LYS A 717 17.78 7.74 18.79
CA LYS A 717 16.36 7.83 18.48
C LYS A 717 16.11 8.96 17.48
N THR A 718 15.54 8.65 16.32
CA THR A 718 15.08 9.63 15.32
C THR A 718 13.76 10.27 15.76
N ASN A 719 13.27 11.26 15.02
CA ASN A 719 11.88 11.70 15.18
C ASN A 719 10.91 10.58 14.75
N PRO A 720 9.62 10.68 15.09
CA PRO A 720 8.61 9.78 14.56
C PRO A 720 8.61 9.76 13.03
N ALA A 721 8.36 8.59 12.48
CA ALA A 721 8.23 8.40 11.03
C ALA A 721 7.11 9.29 10.47
N LEU A 722 7.35 9.87 9.30
CA LEU A 722 6.34 10.60 8.53
C LEU A 722 5.32 9.64 7.90
N ILE A 723 5.79 8.49 7.45
CA ILE A 723 4.99 7.40 6.88
C ILE A 723 5.49 6.09 7.48
N TYR A 724 4.58 5.20 7.84
CA TYR A 724 4.89 3.91 8.44
C TYR A 724 4.99 2.83 7.36
N THR A 725 6.03 2.02 7.42
CA THR A 725 6.36 0.98 6.45
C THR A 725 6.57 -0.37 7.09
N SER A 726 7.05 -0.41 8.32
CA SER A 726 7.30 -1.67 9.01
C SER A 726 5.98 -2.36 9.37
N PRO A 727 5.82 -3.65 9.01
CA PRO A 727 4.63 -4.41 9.34
C PRO A 727 4.30 -4.32 10.83
N TYR A 728 3.02 -4.11 11.12
CA TYR A 728 2.49 -4.01 12.50
C TYR A 728 3.10 -2.90 13.36
N SER A 729 3.88 -1.96 12.77
CA SER A 729 4.31 -0.76 13.47
C SER A 729 3.15 0.24 13.59
N LYS A 730 3.20 1.09 14.62
CA LYS A 730 2.13 2.05 14.92
C LYS A 730 2.67 3.47 14.96
N PRO A 731 1.80 4.48 14.79
CA PRO A 731 2.16 5.87 14.94
C PRO A 731 2.99 6.16 16.18
N SER A 732 3.90 7.14 16.05
CA SER A 732 4.96 7.56 16.96
C SER A 732 6.20 6.66 16.98
N SER A 733 6.31 5.66 16.09
CA SER A 733 7.53 4.86 15.93
C SER A 733 8.64 5.64 15.22
N SER A 734 9.87 5.51 15.72
CA SER A 734 11.11 6.07 15.11
C SER A 734 11.72 5.02 14.18
N THR A 735 11.20 4.92 12.95
CA THR A 735 11.54 3.86 11.99
C THR A 735 12.75 4.24 11.14
N VAL A 736 13.70 3.32 11.01
CA VAL A 736 14.86 3.43 10.11
C VAL A 736 14.95 2.16 9.26
N GLU A 737 14.49 2.26 8.02
CA GLU A 737 14.52 1.17 7.02
C GLU A 737 15.90 1.01 6.37
N THR A 738 16.67 2.09 6.32
CA THR A 738 17.96 2.10 5.62
C THR A 738 19.04 1.36 6.38
N SER A 739 19.95 0.72 5.67
CA SER A 739 21.15 0.17 6.24
C SER A 739 22.15 1.29 6.57
N PRO A 740 22.79 1.28 7.74
CA PRO A 740 23.86 2.22 8.06
C PRO A 740 25.08 2.03 7.15
N VAL A 741 25.70 3.14 6.71
CA VAL A 741 26.89 3.14 5.86
C VAL A 741 28.03 3.86 6.58
N LEU A 742 29.20 3.22 6.64
CA LEU A 742 30.36 3.73 7.35
C LEU A 742 31.34 4.43 6.38
N VAL A 743 31.75 5.65 6.73
CA VAL A 743 32.85 6.37 6.08
C VAL A 743 33.78 6.92 7.15
N GLY A 744 34.97 6.36 7.27
CA GLY A 744 35.84 6.63 8.41
C GLY A 744 35.16 6.27 9.73
N ASP A 745 35.06 7.19 10.67
CA ASP A 745 34.32 7.01 11.93
C ASP A 745 32.92 7.61 11.91
N THR A 746 32.37 7.89 10.72
CA THR A 746 31.05 8.48 10.56
C THR A 746 30.08 7.46 9.96
N VAL A 747 28.95 7.25 10.64
CA VAL A 747 27.84 6.41 10.18
C VAL A 747 26.76 7.28 9.58
N PHE A 748 26.43 7.04 8.31
CA PHE A 748 25.38 7.72 7.57
C PHE A 748 24.17 6.82 7.42
N PHE A 749 22.99 7.39 7.57
CA PHE A 749 21.72 6.72 7.29
C PHE A 749 20.60 7.73 7.03
N GLY A 750 19.64 7.34 6.20
CA GLY A 750 18.38 8.04 6.04
C GLY A 750 17.33 7.48 6.99
N ALA A 751 16.33 8.26 7.36
CA ALA A 751 15.27 7.80 8.24
C ALA A 751 13.87 8.12 7.70
N SER A 752 12.87 7.41 8.21
CA SER A 752 11.46 7.61 7.83
C SER A 752 10.89 8.95 8.31
N ASP A 753 11.62 9.69 9.14
CA ASP A 753 11.29 11.07 9.56
C ASP A 753 11.70 12.14 8.53
N GLY A 754 12.28 11.73 7.41
CA GLY A 754 12.69 12.62 6.33
C GLY A 754 14.01 13.35 6.59
N ILE A 755 14.87 12.80 7.42
CA ILE A 755 16.17 13.37 7.75
C ILE A 755 17.29 12.39 7.39
N LEU A 756 18.32 12.91 6.76
CA LEU A 756 19.61 12.25 6.56
C LEU A 756 20.52 12.58 7.75
N TYR A 757 21.06 11.56 8.39
CA TYR A 757 21.87 11.67 9.59
C TYR A 757 23.32 11.23 9.37
N ALA A 758 24.21 11.84 10.10
CA ALA A 758 25.61 11.43 10.27
C ALA A 758 25.95 11.39 11.75
N LEU A 759 26.33 10.21 12.26
CA LEU A 759 26.69 9.99 13.66
C LEU A 759 28.15 9.59 13.80
N ASN A 760 28.75 9.90 14.93
CA ASN A 760 30.00 9.29 15.33
C ASN A 760 29.78 7.81 15.67
N ARG A 761 30.52 6.91 15.03
CA ARG A 761 30.38 5.45 15.16
C ARG A 761 30.51 4.94 16.60
N ILE A 762 31.50 5.48 17.33
CA ILE A 762 31.84 4.99 18.66
C ILE A 762 30.84 5.47 19.72
N SER A 763 30.43 6.75 19.64
CA SER A 763 29.62 7.39 20.67
C SER A 763 28.15 7.56 20.35
N GLY A 764 27.74 7.31 19.11
CA GLY A 764 26.37 7.56 18.63
C GLY A 764 25.99 9.05 18.59
N LYS A 765 26.93 9.99 18.87
CA LYS A 765 26.64 11.41 18.86
C LYS A 765 26.37 11.94 17.46
N LEU A 766 25.35 12.78 17.34
CA LEU A 766 25.02 13.47 16.09
C LEU A 766 26.18 14.42 15.70
N LEU A 767 26.71 14.21 14.50
CA LEU A 767 27.72 15.07 13.88
C LEU A 767 27.08 16.07 12.91
N TRP A 768 26.11 15.59 12.14
CA TRP A 768 25.46 16.37 11.11
C TRP A 768 24.10 15.77 10.75
N LYS A 769 23.18 16.61 10.26
CA LYS A 769 21.90 16.20 9.69
C LYS A 769 21.45 17.10 8.55
N TYR A 770 20.67 16.55 7.64
CA TYR A 770 20.07 17.28 6.53
C TYR A 770 18.59 16.93 6.41
N GLN A 771 17.73 17.95 6.47
CA GLN A 771 16.29 17.76 6.43
C GLN A 771 15.79 17.76 5.00
N ILE A 772 15.20 16.65 4.56
CA ILE A 772 14.62 16.45 3.23
C ILE A 772 13.10 16.66 3.26
N GLY A 773 12.44 16.34 4.39
CA GLY A 773 11.02 16.57 4.61
C GLY A 773 10.08 15.51 4.02
N VAL A 774 10.64 14.44 3.44
CA VAL A 774 9.93 13.22 3.04
C VAL A 774 10.77 12.01 3.43
N PRO A 775 10.18 10.83 3.67
CA PRO A 775 10.94 9.66 4.09
C PRO A 775 12.11 9.29 3.18
N ILE A 776 13.16 8.75 3.79
CA ILE A 776 14.28 8.11 3.11
C ILE A 776 14.21 6.63 3.45
N PHE A 777 13.84 5.79 2.47
CA PHE A 777 13.69 4.35 2.64
C PHE A 777 14.84 3.55 2.01
N SER A 778 15.56 4.16 1.08
CA SER A 778 16.69 3.55 0.40
C SER A 778 18.01 3.81 1.13
N THR A 779 18.87 2.80 1.18
CA THR A 779 20.22 2.94 1.73
C THR A 779 21.03 3.93 0.90
N VAL A 780 21.76 4.79 1.57
CA VAL A 780 22.67 5.76 0.92
C VAL A 780 23.85 5.05 0.27
N SER A 781 24.40 5.62 -0.79
CA SER A 781 25.61 5.12 -1.43
C SER A 781 26.73 6.13 -1.34
N VAL A 782 27.96 5.64 -1.25
CA VAL A 782 29.17 6.47 -1.22
C VAL A 782 30.11 6.04 -2.33
N ALA A 783 30.50 6.96 -3.18
CA ALA A 783 31.50 6.76 -4.21
C ALA A 783 32.29 8.05 -4.44
N GLU A 784 33.61 7.93 -4.63
CA GLU A 784 34.52 9.07 -4.94
C GLU A 784 34.34 10.28 -3.98
N ASN A 785 34.16 10.03 -2.68
CA ASN A 785 33.91 11.04 -1.64
C ASN A 785 32.57 11.82 -1.82
N VAL A 786 31.63 11.25 -2.57
CA VAL A 786 30.27 11.78 -2.72
C VAL A 786 29.29 10.83 -2.07
N LEU A 787 28.37 11.39 -1.28
CA LEU A 787 27.23 10.68 -0.70
C LEU A 787 26.03 10.88 -1.60
N TYR A 788 25.45 9.79 -2.10
CA TYR A 788 24.25 9.77 -2.92
C TYR A 788 23.05 9.28 -2.11
N VAL A 789 21.98 10.01 -2.19
CA VAL A 789 20.74 9.76 -1.41
C VAL A 789 19.56 9.82 -2.34
N THR A 790 18.64 8.87 -2.22
CA THR A 790 17.34 8.95 -2.87
C THR A 790 16.25 9.07 -1.81
N ASP A 791 15.22 9.85 -2.08
CA ASP A 791 14.10 10.05 -1.18
C ASP A 791 12.76 9.57 -1.78
N PHE A 792 11.75 9.47 -0.94
CA PHE A 792 10.42 8.99 -1.36
C PHE A 792 9.69 9.97 -2.30
N ALA A 793 10.11 11.22 -2.39
CA ALA A 793 9.60 12.16 -3.40
C ALA A 793 10.20 11.92 -4.80
N GLY A 794 11.16 11.02 -4.92
CA GLY A 794 11.88 10.74 -6.17
C GLY A 794 13.04 11.69 -6.45
N ASN A 795 13.55 12.39 -5.44
CA ASN A 795 14.76 13.16 -5.59
C ASN A 795 16.00 12.27 -5.42
N VAL A 796 17.01 12.61 -6.14
CA VAL A 796 18.36 12.05 -6.04
C VAL A 796 19.32 13.19 -5.77
#